data_f65d5c4c959e8bc6978cda5cc6b201dd
#
_entry.id   f65d5c4c959e8bc6978cda5cc6b201dd
#
_cell.length_a   1.000
_cell.length_b   1.000
_cell.length_c   1.000
_cell.angle_alpha   90.00
_cell.angle_beta   90.00
_cell.angle_gamma   90.00
#
_symmetry.space_group_name_H-M   'P 1'
#
loop_
_entity.id
_entity.type
_entity.pdbx_description
1 polymer ?
#
loop_
_entity_poly.entity_id
_entity_poly.type
_entity_poly.pdbx_seq_one_letter_code
_entity_poly.pdbx_strand_id
1 'polypeptide(L)'
;MRKFCSILLILAILLTSGPAGLVGADTRPEPEDRGSAGLLFALRRLQTIASVLHTAAHPDDESTELLAYLARGQGARVAYLSLNRGEGGQNGIGPELWENLGVIRTEELLAARKLDGAEQFFTRAFDFGFTRSPEETLQKWNREEILGDMVRVIRRMRPLVVVSGFTGTPRDGHGQHQVAGLLTPEAIKAAADPTRFPEQLRDEGLQPWQVLKVYGRLFGPCQGKCAEFDVGEFDPVLGRSYAELAADGRSRHRSQDFGMIQARGTQIRSFPRWQSAVEVPDKESSLFEGLDVQLTGAVRFAGPAGVQMLPALRRIQSFAARALAEYRVEQPEAIAPHLAAGLRELRALRSTLTGLDAPARATIDGLLQRKEREFSDALVKAHGVIVDALSNTEMVTPGEAVEIATHVYVGRPRQSDTQRGPNLAMLKPRSTLVTPTDWQTQAVEATAEQPGSGMQFLRGREKPDYVARFRTVPPEGAPVTQPYWLARERTRDQFDWNAAMPRNLPFAPPTALARVELTLSGELVTIEQPVEYRFADKTFGEIRRALKVAPAVTLTVTPALLVIPAGPDANGNRTREVSVEVTGNARRAINGRVSLAAPPGWKVEADPRPLAFTRQGEKTARLFRVTPPAGASGNFDLEAAAEVDGRRFNTGYQAISYPHIQTHFVYRPARTRVRLFDVQVAQGLKVGYIMGSGDDGPRILQQLGVDVKVIGPAEIA
;
A
#
# COMPACT_ATOMS: atom_id res chain seq x y z
N MET A 1 17.76 2.66 -54.96
CA MET A 1 18.05 1.75 -53.84
C MET A 1 18.13 2.40 -52.44
N ARG A 2 18.57 3.65 -52.27
CA ARG A 2 18.67 4.31 -50.94
C ARG A 2 17.35 4.71 -50.28
N LYS A 3 16.26 4.92 -51.00
CA LYS A 3 14.93 5.28 -50.44
C LYS A 3 14.11 4.08 -49.98
N PHE A 4 14.41 2.86 -50.40
CA PHE A 4 13.71 1.65 -49.96
C PHE A 4 14.25 1.10 -48.64
N CYS A 5 15.52 1.31 -48.32
CA CYS A 5 16.10 0.90 -47.04
C CYS A 5 15.62 1.73 -45.83
N SER A 6 15.28 3.02 -46.04
CA SER A 6 14.82 3.88 -44.96
C SER A 6 13.37 3.56 -44.50
N ILE A 7 12.53 3.08 -45.40
CA ILE A 7 11.13 2.68 -45.08
C ILE A 7 11.10 1.33 -44.36
N LEU A 8 12.02 0.42 -44.72
CA LEU A 8 12.11 -0.88 -43.99
C LEU A 8 12.70 -0.71 -42.59
N LEU A 9 13.57 0.25 -42.35
CA LEU A 9 14.12 0.50 -41.00
C LEU A 9 13.08 1.16 -40.06
N ILE A 10 12.21 2.02 -40.61
CA ILE A 10 11.14 2.65 -39.84
C ILE A 10 10.02 1.64 -39.53
N LEU A 11 9.72 0.70 -40.44
CA LEU A 11 8.75 -0.37 -40.19
C LEU A 11 9.26 -1.41 -39.21
N ALA A 12 10.60 -1.66 -39.18
CA ALA A 12 11.20 -2.58 -38.20
C ALA A 12 11.24 -2.01 -36.77
N ILE A 13 11.30 -0.70 -36.60
CA ILE A 13 11.26 -0.03 -35.29
C ILE A 13 9.82 0.03 -34.74
N LEU A 14 8.81 0.05 -35.61
CA LEU A 14 7.39 0.02 -35.21
C LEU A 14 6.86 -1.37 -34.86
N LEU A 15 7.61 -2.43 -35.18
CA LEU A 15 7.23 -3.82 -34.90
C LEU A 15 7.86 -4.39 -33.59
N THR A 16 8.72 -3.63 -32.92
CA THR A 16 9.39 -4.08 -31.67
C THR A 16 8.93 -3.39 -30.40
N SER A 17 8.02 -2.43 -30.47
CA SER A 17 7.32 -1.93 -29.29
C SER A 17 6.12 -2.82 -28.98
N GLY A 18 6.38 -4.02 -28.48
CA GLY A 18 5.40 -4.70 -27.64
C GLY A 18 5.07 -3.74 -26.48
N PRO A 19 3.87 -3.86 -25.87
CA PRO A 19 3.52 -2.98 -24.75
C PRO A 19 4.66 -3.07 -23.74
N ALA A 20 5.27 -1.92 -23.44
CA ALA A 20 6.24 -1.82 -22.35
C ALA A 20 5.55 -2.44 -21.14
N GLY A 21 5.99 -3.62 -20.72
CA GLY A 21 5.38 -4.34 -19.61
C GLY A 21 5.38 -3.40 -18.42
N LEU A 22 4.22 -3.25 -17.79
CA LEU A 22 4.08 -2.47 -16.57
C LEU A 22 5.06 -3.03 -15.54
N VAL A 23 6.12 -2.30 -15.22
CA VAL A 23 7.13 -2.69 -14.25
C VAL A 23 6.77 -2.03 -12.94
N GLY A 24 6.46 -2.82 -11.92
CA GLY A 24 6.20 -2.33 -10.56
C GLY A 24 7.26 -2.81 -9.58
N ALA A 25 7.31 -2.20 -8.41
CA ALA A 25 8.23 -2.56 -7.35
C ALA A 25 8.07 -4.03 -6.92
N ASP A 26 9.16 -4.60 -6.43
CA ASP A 26 9.18 -5.93 -5.84
C ASP A 26 8.42 -5.96 -4.51
N THR A 27 7.63 -7.01 -4.29
CA THR A 27 6.94 -7.25 -3.01
C THR A 27 7.81 -7.94 -1.97
N ARG A 28 8.98 -8.45 -2.35
CA ARG A 28 9.89 -9.12 -1.41
C ARG A 28 10.27 -8.19 -0.26
N PRO A 29 10.48 -8.73 0.95
CA PRO A 29 11.00 -7.97 2.08
C PRO A 29 12.34 -7.31 1.74
N GLU A 30 12.62 -6.14 2.28
CA GLU A 30 13.93 -5.50 2.16
C GLU A 30 15.03 -6.40 2.75
N PRO A 31 16.30 -6.24 2.33
CA PRO A 31 17.41 -7.05 2.85
C PRO A 31 17.49 -7.02 4.38
N GLU A 32 17.16 -5.91 5.01
CA GLU A 32 17.14 -5.71 6.46
C GLU A 32 16.16 -6.63 7.18
N ASP A 33 15.10 -7.10 6.52
CA ASP A 33 14.10 -8.01 7.12
C ASP A 33 14.39 -9.50 6.84
N ARG A 34 15.50 -9.81 6.18
CA ARG A 34 15.88 -11.19 5.79
C ARG A 34 17.08 -11.71 6.58
N GLY A 35 17.20 -13.02 6.58
CA GLY A 35 18.37 -13.70 7.13
C GLY A 35 18.70 -13.27 8.55
N SER A 36 19.98 -13.09 8.82
CA SER A 36 20.52 -12.77 10.15
C SER A 36 20.07 -11.40 10.66
N ALA A 37 20.01 -10.40 9.79
CA ALA A 37 19.52 -9.07 10.16
C ALA A 37 18.05 -9.12 10.56
N GLY A 38 17.21 -9.72 9.73
CA GLY A 38 15.78 -9.84 10.01
C GLY A 38 15.48 -10.65 11.28
N LEU A 39 16.26 -11.71 11.55
CA LEU A 39 16.13 -12.46 12.80
C LEU A 39 16.52 -11.60 14.01
N LEU A 40 17.62 -10.85 13.93
CA LEU A 40 18.05 -10.01 15.06
C LEU A 40 17.06 -8.88 15.35
N PHE A 41 16.46 -8.26 14.32
CA PHE A 41 15.38 -7.30 14.53
C PHE A 41 14.12 -7.95 15.13
N ALA A 42 13.80 -9.19 14.76
CA ALA A 42 12.72 -9.94 15.42
C ALA A 42 13.05 -10.20 16.90
N LEU A 43 14.27 -10.56 17.23
CA LEU A 43 14.73 -10.76 18.61
C LEU A 43 14.71 -9.45 19.44
N ARG A 44 15.08 -8.31 18.86
CA ARG A 44 14.93 -6.98 19.50
C ARG A 44 13.46 -6.69 19.84
N ARG A 45 12.53 -6.94 18.91
CA ARG A 45 11.08 -6.76 19.14
C ARG A 45 10.54 -7.62 20.28
N LEU A 46 11.08 -8.82 20.47
CA LEU A 46 10.67 -9.68 21.59
C LEU A 46 11.00 -9.11 22.96
N GLN A 47 12.00 -8.22 23.06
CA GLN A 47 12.44 -7.65 24.35
C GLN A 47 11.47 -6.61 24.91
N THR A 48 10.60 -6.02 24.09
CA THR A 48 9.85 -4.83 24.48
C THR A 48 8.39 -4.87 24.07
N ILE A 49 7.54 -4.16 24.83
CA ILE A 49 6.17 -3.80 24.47
C ILE A 49 6.03 -2.32 24.09
N ALA A 50 7.14 -1.62 23.96
CA ALA A 50 7.16 -0.23 23.54
C ALA A 50 6.36 0.00 22.26
N SER A 51 5.56 1.06 22.22
CA SER A 51 4.75 1.38 21.05
C SER A 51 4.60 2.89 20.89
N VAL A 52 4.79 3.37 19.64
CA VAL A 52 4.76 4.80 19.30
C VAL A 52 3.92 5.02 18.06
N LEU A 53 2.97 5.97 18.12
CA LEU A 53 2.26 6.48 16.96
C LEU A 53 2.79 7.87 16.63
N HIS A 54 3.29 8.06 15.42
CA HIS A 54 3.62 9.36 14.87
C HIS A 54 2.47 9.85 13.99
N THR A 55 2.01 11.10 14.15
CA THR A 55 0.90 11.69 13.38
C THR A 55 1.37 12.91 12.60
N ALA A 56 0.97 13.01 11.33
CA ALA A 56 1.16 14.21 10.52
C ALA A 56 0.13 14.28 9.37
N ALA A 57 0.23 15.27 8.49
CA ALA A 57 -0.81 15.55 7.49
C ALA A 57 -0.65 14.74 6.20
N HIS A 58 0.56 14.70 5.62
CA HIS A 58 0.81 14.13 4.29
C HIS A 58 1.80 12.96 4.32
N PRO A 59 1.81 12.12 3.26
CA PRO A 59 2.93 11.21 3.01
C PRO A 59 4.21 12.04 2.74
N ASP A 60 5.23 11.95 3.55
CA ASP A 60 6.47 12.73 3.54
C ASP A 60 6.66 13.72 4.72
N ASP A 61 5.63 13.93 5.53
CA ASP A 61 5.75 14.73 6.76
C ASP A 61 6.37 13.94 7.92
N GLU A 62 6.51 12.63 7.76
CA GLU A 62 7.02 11.77 8.82
C GLU A 62 8.45 12.12 9.25
N SER A 63 8.75 11.95 10.53
CA SER A 63 10.11 11.94 11.04
C SER A 63 10.76 10.57 10.77
N THR A 64 11.28 10.39 9.56
CA THR A 64 11.86 9.09 9.13
C THR A 64 12.96 8.60 10.07
N GLU A 65 13.78 9.53 10.61
CA GLU A 65 14.85 9.20 11.58
C GLU A 65 14.28 8.66 12.88
N LEU A 66 13.19 9.28 13.41
CA LEU A 66 12.51 8.80 14.61
C LEU A 66 11.97 7.39 14.40
N LEU A 67 11.28 7.15 13.25
CA LEU A 67 10.69 5.86 12.96
C LEU A 67 11.76 4.77 12.87
N ALA A 68 12.85 5.03 12.14
CA ALA A 68 13.97 4.10 11.99
C ALA A 68 14.66 3.80 13.34
N TYR A 69 14.97 4.82 14.13
CA TYR A 69 15.60 4.68 15.45
C TYR A 69 14.75 3.84 16.40
N LEU A 70 13.45 4.12 16.46
CA LEU A 70 12.55 3.39 17.37
C LEU A 70 12.26 1.97 16.92
N ALA A 71 11.99 1.75 15.62
CA ALA A 71 11.58 0.43 15.13
C ALA A 71 12.79 -0.50 14.95
N ARG A 72 13.86 -0.05 14.29
CA ARG A 72 15.06 -0.88 14.04
C ARG A 72 15.99 -0.91 15.24
N GLY A 73 16.23 0.26 15.86
CA GLY A 73 17.15 0.36 17.00
C GLY A 73 16.56 -0.19 18.28
N GLN A 74 15.41 0.29 18.69
CA GLN A 74 14.81 -0.05 19.97
C GLN A 74 13.84 -1.24 19.93
N GLY A 75 13.53 -1.78 18.75
CA GLY A 75 12.58 -2.86 18.59
C GLY A 75 11.13 -2.48 18.94
N ALA A 76 10.83 -1.18 19.07
CA ALA A 76 9.49 -0.70 19.39
C ALA A 76 8.52 -0.98 18.22
N ARG A 77 7.24 -1.16 18.55
CA ARG A 77 6.18 -1.10 17.55
C ARG A 77 5.91 0.34 17.20
N VAL A 78 6.19 0.72 15.97
CA VAL A 78 6.05 2.09 15.51
C VAL A 78 5.04 2.16 14.38
N ALA A 79 4.21 3.21 14.36
CA ALA A 79 3.31 3.47 13.26
C ALA A 79 3.32 4.95 12.89
N TYR A 80 3.09 5.21 11.60
CA TYR A 80 2.82 6.55 11.10
C TYR A 80 1.35 6.66 10.66
N LEU A 81 0.67 7.73 11.09
CA LEU A 81 -0.65 8.11 10.63
C LEU A 81 -0.54 9.40 9.82
N SER A 82 -0.72 9.29 8.50
CA SER A 82 -0.92 10.42 7.61
C SER A 82 -2.42 10.72 7.51
N LEU A 83 -2.83 12.00 7.64
CA LEU A 83 -4.25 12.32 7.56
C LEU A 83 -4.81 12.10 6.16
N ASN A 84 -4.06 12.44 5.12
CA ASN A 84 -4.44 12.24 3.72
C ASN A 84 -3.38 11.43 2.96
N ARG A 85 -3.56 11.23 1.66
CA ARG A 85 -2.63 10.50 0.79
C ARG A 85 -1.81 11.40 -0.11
N GLY A 86 -1.89 12.73 0.06
CA GLY A 86 -1.12 13.72 -0.68
C GLY A 86 -1.57 13.93 -2.11
N GLU A 87 -2.86 13.80 -2.37
CA GLU A 87 -3.47 13.90 -3.70
C GLU A 87 -3.30 15.28 -4.34
N GLY A 88 -3.25 16.33 -3.51
CA GLY A 88 -3.11 17.72 -3.92
C GLY A 88 -1.67 18.21 -4.07
N GLY A 89 -0.70 17.30 -3.89
CA GLY A 89 0.72 17.62 -4.02
C GLY A 89 1.19 17.73 -5.47
N GLN A 90 2.48 18.01 -5.62
CA GLN A 90 3.16 18.00 -6.91
C GLN A 90 3.45 16.54 -7.36
N ASN A 91 3.71 16.38 -8.67
CA ASN A 91 4.25 15.14 -9.23
C ASN A 91 5.45 15.44 -10.12
N GLY A 92 6.66 15.24 -9.61
CA GLY A 92 7.91 15.44 -10.34
C GLY A 92 8.27 14.33 -11.31
N ILE A 93 7.55 13.19 -11.28
CA ILE A 93 7.93 11.99 -12.07
C ILE A 93 6.93 11.62 -13.17
N GLY A 94 5.75 12.23 -13.21
CA GLY A 94 4.74 11.88 -14.19
C GLY A 94 3.55 12.83 -14.25
N PRO A 95 2.55 12.54 -15.09
CA PRO A 95 1.38 13.38 -15.30
C PRO A 95 0.23 13.12 -14.33
N GLU A 96 0.34 12.14 -13.45
CA GLU A 96 -0.75 11.75 -12.54
C GLU A 96 -1.00 12.83 -11.50
N LEU A 97 -2.25 13.22 -11.38
CA LEU A 97 -2.76 14.19 -10.40
C LEU A 97 -3.87 13.55 -9.57
N TRP A 98 -4.20 14.18 -8.47
CA TRP A 98 -5.32 13.86 -7.58
C TRP A 98 -5.29 12.41 -7.09
N GLU A 99 -6.37 11.66 -7.22
CA GLU A 99 -6.50 10.27 -6.73
C GLU A 99 -5.38 9.36 -7.25
N ASN A 100 -4.92 9.58 -8.47
CA ASN A 100 -3.84 8.78 -9.06
C ASN A 100 -2.49 9.10 -8.40
N LEU A 101 -2.23 10.37 -8.10
CA LEU A 101 -1.05 10.79 -7.34
C LEU A 101 -1.11 10.24 -5.91
N GLY A 102 -2.28 10.23 -5.27
CA GLY A 102 -2.48 9.62 -3.96
C GLY A 102 -2.12 8.13 -3.92
N VAL A 103 -2.35 7.38 -5.00
CA VAL A 103 -1.90 5.99 -5.13
C VAL A 103 -0.36 5.91 -5.18
N ILE A 104 0.29 6.76 -5.98
CA ILE A 104 1.76 6.81 -6.09
C ILE A 104 2.37 7.14 -4.72
N ARG A 105 1.91 8.21 -4.07
CA ARG A 105 2.45 8.66 -2.78
C ARG A 105 2.18 7.66 -1.65
N THR A 106 1.07 6.92 -1.70
CA THR A 106 0.83 5.81 -0.76
C THR A 106 1.88 4.71 -0.92
N GLU A 107 2.22 4.32 -2.15
CA GLU A 107 3.26 3.31 -2.42
C GLU A 107 4.66 3.80 -2.04
N GLU A 108 4.98 5.06 -2.35
CA GLU A 108 6.25 5.67 -1.96
C GLU A 108 6.44 5.68 -0.44
N LEU A 109 5.37 6.00 0.29
CA LEU A 109 5.35 5.95 1.74
C LEU A 109 5.53 4.51 2.27
N LEU A 110 4.89 3.52 1.65
CA LEU A 110 5.10 2.11 2.00
C LEU A 110 6.53 1.64 1.71
N ALA A 111 7.14 2.13 0.64
CA ALA A 111 8.55 1.86 0.36
C ALA A 111 9.47 2.43 1.45
N ALA A 112 9.16 3.61 2.00
CA ALA A 112 9.86 4.17 3.16
C ALA A 112 9.63 3.31 4.42
N ARG A 113 8.39 2.86 4.67
CA ARG A 113 8.03 1.97 5.81
C ARG A 113 8.74 0.63 5.77
N LYS A 114 9.01 0.06 4.60
CA LYS A 114 9.82 -1.16 4.48
C LYS A 114 11.22 -0.96 5.05
N LEU A 115 11.84 0.19 4.81
CA LEU A 115 13.18 0.50 5.33
C LEU A 115 13.17 0.70 6.84
N ASP A 116 12.32 1.60 7.34
CA ASP A 116 12.30 1.94 8.77
C ASP A 116 11.59 0.91 9.65
N GLY A 117 10.73 0.06 9.08
CA GLY A 117 10.02 -1.01 9.80
C GLY A 117 8.77 -0.57 10.54
N ALA A 118 8.26 0.65 10.29
CA ALA A 118 7.03 1.14 10.89
C ALA A 118 5.78 0.71 10.10
N GLU A 119 4.63 0.66 10.79
CA GLU A 119 3.32 0.44 10.20
C GLU A 119 2.78 1.77 9.61
N GLN A 120 1.86 1.67 8.63
CA GLN A 120 1.26 2.84 8.00
C GLN A 120 -0.26 2.85 8.15
N PHE A 121 -0.81 4.03 8.52
CA PHE A 121 -2.25 4.29 8.57
C PHE A 121 -2.60 5.61 7.88
N PHE A 122 -3.88 5.72 7.45
CA PHE A 122 -4.45 6.91 6.84
C PHE A 122 -5.82 7.22 7.42
N THR A 123 -6.26 8.48 7.36
CA THR A 123 -7.68 8.83 7.50
C THR A 123 -8.35 8.86 6.12
N ARG A 124 -9.63 9.22 6.08
CA ARG A 124 -10.39 9.41 4.84
C ARG A 124 -10.23 10.80 4.22
N ALA A 125 -9.43 11.67 4.80
CA ALA A 125 -9.21 13.01 4.25
C ALA A 125 -8.60 12.92 2.85
N PHE A 126 -9.10 13.79 1.96
CA PHE A 126 -8.53 14.01 0.63
C PHE A 126 -7.69 15.30 0.66
N ASP A 127 -6.50 15.25 0.10
CA ASP A 127 -5.67 16.44 -0.05
C ASP A 127 -6.18 17.29 -1.21
N PHE A 128 -6.74 18.44 -0.89
CA PHE A 128 -7.29 19.39 -1.85
C PHE A 128 -6.30 20.46 -2.32
N GLY A 129 -5.02 20.30 -1.98
CA GLY A 129 -3.96 21.24 -2.30
C GLY A 129 -3.64 22.21 -1.16
N PHE A 130 -2.80 23.19 -1.45
CA PHE A 130 -2.27 24.11 -0.48
C PHE A 130 -3.29 25.11 0.05
N THR A 131 -3.34 25.28 1.36
CA THR A 131 -4.04 26.36 2.06
C THR A 131 -3.23 26.80 3.27
N ARG A 132 -3.40 28.04 3.73
CA ARG A 132 -2.83 28.55 4.99
C ARG A 132 -3.82 28.54 6.15
N SER A 133 -5.10 28.27 5.86
CA SER A 133 -6.18 28.35 6.84
C SER A 133 -6.56 26.96 7.35
N PRO A 134 -6.43 26.71 8.67
CA PRO A 134 -7.01 25.53 9.29
C PRO A 134 -8.55 25.54 9.24
N GLU A 135 -9.19 26.72 9.25
CA GLU A 135 -10.64 26.87 9.13
C GLU A 135 -11.12 26.36 7.76
N GLU A 136 -10.45 26.75 6.66
CA GLU A 136 -10.74 26.24 5.33
C GLU A 136 -10.60 24.71 5.29
N THR A 137 -9.54 24.19 5.88
CA THR A 137 -9.32 22.73 5.95
C THR A 137 -10.45 22.02 6.67
N LEU A 138 -10.90 22.55 7.82
CA LEU A 138 -11.99 21.97 8.61
C LEU A 138 -13.38 22.17 7.97
N GLN A 139 -13.55 23.13 7.08
CA GLN A 139 -14.77 23.27 6.26
C GLN A 139 -14.82 22.22 5.13
N LYS A 140 -13.66 21.92 4.53
CA LYS A 140 -13.53 20.93 3.45
C LYS A 140 -13.59 19.51 3.99
N TRP A 141 -12.87 19.24 5.09
CA TRP A 141 -12.88 17.97 5.79
C TRP A 141 -14.00 17.94 6.84
N ASN A 142 -14.73 16.86 6.94
CA ASN A 142 -15.63 16.66 8.07
C ASN A 142 -14.80 16.36 9.32
N ARG A 143 -14.70 17.35 10.22
CA ARG A 143 -13.87 17.31 11.42
C ARG A 143 -14.12 16.07 12.27
N GLU A 144 -15.39 15.72 12.51
CA GLU A 144 -15.74 14.57 13.38
C GLU A 144 -15.39 13.23 12.73
N GLU A 145 -15.52 13.10 11.42
CA GLU A 145 -15.13 11.87 10.73
C GLU A 145 -13.60 11.68 10.70
N ILE A 146 -12.82 12.75 10.47
CA ILE A 146 -11.35 12.67 10.52
C ILE A 146 -10.89 12.38 11.94
N LEU A 147 -11.46 13.05 12.94
CA LEU A 147 -11.18 12.78 14.35
C LEU A 147 -11.51 11.32 14.70
N GLY A 148 -12.67 10.83 14.27
CA GLY A 148 -13.07 9.43 14.47
C GLY A 148 -12.11 8.42 13.86
N ASP A 149 -11.57 8.71 12.67
CA ASP A 149 -10.55 7.87 12.03
C ASP A 149 -9.22 7.88 12.80
N MET A 150 -8.78 9.04 13.32
CA MET A 150 -7.60 9.12 14.19
C MET A 150 -7.79 8.34 15.49
N VAL A 151 -8.95 8.46 16.13
CA VAL A 151 -9.33 7.72 17.35
C VAL A 151 -9.30 6.22 17.09
N ARG A 152 -9.84 5.77 15.94
CA ARG A 152 -9.82 4.35 15.55
C ARG A 152 -8.40 3.81 15.44
N VAL A 153 -7.48 4.58 14.85
CA VAL A 153 -6.07 4.19 14.75
C VAL A 153 -5.43 4.11 16.13
N ILE A 154 -5.66 5.07 17.02
CA ILE A 154 -5.12 5.04 18.39
C ILE A 154 -5.66 3.81 19.14
N ARG A 155 -6.96 3.54 19.09
CA ARG A 155 -7.59 2.37 19.76
C ARG A 155 -7.11 1.03 19.18
N ARG A 156 -6.83 0.97 17.87
CA ARG A 156 -6.32 -0.24 17.18
C ARG A 156 -4.84 -0.47 17.46
N MET A 157 -4.03 0.57 17.36
CA MET A 157 -2.58 0.50 17.54
C MET A 157 -2.19 0.42 19.02
N ARG A 158 -2.92 1.08 19.91
CA ARG A 158 -2.70 1.16 21.37
C ARG A 158 -1.29 1.67 21.72
N PRO A 159 -0.90 2.87 21.24
CA PRO A 159 0.43 3.41 21.47
C PRO A 159 0.62 3.84 22.92
N LEU A 160 1.77 3.52 23.52
CA LEU A 160 2.17 4.07 24.80
C LEU A 160 2.51 5.55 24.68
N VAL A 161 3.09 5.91 23.53
CA VAL A 161 3.57 7.26 23.24
C VAL A 161 2.98 7.72 21.91
N VAL A 162 2.59 9.00 21.83
CA VAL A 162 2.24 9.66 20.57
C VAL A 162 3.20 10.82 20.33
N VAL A 163 3.68 10.95 19.09
CA VAL A 163 4.52 12.07 18.65
C VAL A 163 3.77 12.81 17.54
N SER A 164 3.39 14.06 17.80
CA SER A 164 2.78 14.93 16.79
C SER A 164 3.85 15.55 15.89
N GLY A 165 3.68 15.48 14.59
CA GLY A 165 4.56 16.14 13.61
C GLY A 165 4.41 17.65 13.59
N PHE A 166 3.23 18.16 14.01
CA PHE A 166 2.85 19.56 13.94
C PHE A 166 2.28 20.07 15.28
N THR A 167 2.33 21.38 15.46
CA THR A 167 1.97 22.04 16.72
C THR A 167 0.52 22.47 16.79
N GLY A 168 -0.17 22.56 15.65
CA GLY A 168 -1.52 23.13 15.52
C GLY A 168 -1.52 24.66 15.53
N THR A 169 -0.40 25.31 15.24
CA THR A 169 -0.26 26.77 15.24
C THR A 169 0.13 27.28 13.84
N PRO A 170 -0.01 28.60 13.57
CA PRO A 170 0.41 29.18 12.29
C PRO A 170 1.88 28.94 11.91
N ARG A 171 2.74 28.54 12.86
CA ARG A 171 4.14 28.15 12.60
C ARG A 171 4.25 26.92 11.70
N ASP A 172 3.23 26.08 11.66
CA ASP A 172 3.18 24.88 10.79
C ASP A 172 2.96 25.25 9.31
N GLY A 173 2.64 26.53 9.01
CA GLY A 173 2.52 27.10 7.66
C GLY A 173 1.29 26.65 6.90
N HIS A 174 1.18 25.37 6.53
CA HIS A 174 0.06 24.79 5.79
C HIS A 174 -1.15 24.54 6.70
N GLY A 175 -2.37 24.84 6.24
CA GLY A 175 -3.60 24.65 7.02
C GLY A 175 -3.83 23.18 7.40
N GLN A 176 -3.53 22.25 6.51
CA GLN A 176 -3.63 20.81 6.79
C GLN A 176 -2.63 20.36 7.87
N HIS A 177 -1.41 20.92 7.91
CA HIS A 177 -0.44 20.71 9.00
C HIS A 177 -0.99 21.19 10.33
N GLN A 178 -1.55 22.41 10.35
CA GLN A 178 -2.16 22.98 11.56
C GLN A 178 -3.31 22.09 12.05
N VAL A 179 -4.18 21.60 11.15
CA VAL A 179 -5.28 20.70 11.53
C VAL A 179 -4.74 19.38 12.10
N ALA A 180 -3.70 18.78 11.53
CA ALA A 180 -3.08 17.58 12.08
C ALA A 180 -2.58 17.81 13.51
N GLY A 181 -1.93 18.96 13.75
CA GLY A 181 -1.47 19.37 15.10
C GLY A 181 -2.62 19.62 16.08
N LEU A 182 -3.70 20.27 15.64
CA LEU A 182 -4.90 20.54 16.46
C LEU A 182 -5.65 19.26 16.84
N LEU A 183 -5.86 18.34 15.87
CA LEU A 183 -6.65 17.13 16.10
C LEU A 183 -5.89 16.05 16.88
N THR A 184 -4.56 16.03 16.87
CA THR A 184 -3.79 14.98 17.56
C THR A 184 -4.06 14.93 19.07
N PRO A 185 -3.95 16.03 19.86
CA PRO A 185 -4.27 16.00 21.29
C PRO A 185 -5.74 15.66 21.56
N GLU A 186 -6.63 16.10 20.72
CA GLU A 186 -8.05 15.80 20.84
C GLU A 186 -8.36 14.33 20.59
N ALA A 187 -7.74 13.74 19.53
CA ALA A 187 -7.88 12.32 19.25
C ALA A 187 -7.34 11.43 20.39
N ILE A 188 -6.23 11.84 21.03
CA ILE A 188 -5.69 11.17 22.21
C ILE A 188 -6.72 11.18 23.36
N LYS A 189 -7.30 12.33 23.65
CA LYS A 189 -8.31 12.48 24.70
C LYS A 189 -9.57 11.67 24.37
N ALA A 190 -10.07 11.77 23.14
CA ALA A 190 -11.25 11.05 22.67
C ALA A 190 -11.04 9.53 22.62
N ALA A 191 -9.82 9.05 22.35
CA ALA A 191 -9.51 7.62 22.33
C ALA A 191 -9.65 6.96 23.71
N ALA A 192 -9.39 7.71 24.79
CA ALA A 192 -9.55 7.24 26.16
C ALA A 192 -11.00 7.28 26.66
N ASP A 193 -11.85 8.08 26.03
CA ASP A 193 -13.24 8.28 26.43
C ASP A 193 -14.17 7.25 25.73
N PRO A 194 -14.81 6.32 26.47
CA PRO A 194 -15.70 5.33 25.89
C PRO A 194 -17.00 5.92 25.30
N THR A 195 -17.35 7.15 25.66
CA THR A 195 -18.56 7.83 25.14
C THR A 195 -18.34 8.48 23.78
N ARG A 196 -17.06 8.69 23.39
CA ARG A 196 -16.69 9.20 22.08
C ARG A 196 -16.52 8.05 21.10
N PHE A 197 -17.19 8.15 19.95
CA PHE A 197 -17.20 7.12 18.90
C PHE A 197 -17.53 5.71 19.44
N PRO A 198 -18.69 5.54 20.12
CA PRO A 198 -19.06 4.28 20.77
C PRO A 198 -19.27 3.13 19.77
N GLU A 199 -19.57 3.42 18.51
CA GLU A 199 -19.67 2.44 17.42
C GLU A 199 -18.35 1.68 17.20
N GLN A 200 -17.20 2.31 17.42
CA GLN A 200 -15.90 1.65 17.30
C GLN A 200 -15.72 0.56 18.38
N LEU A 201 -16.30 0.75 19.56
CA LEU A 201 -16.25 -0.24 20.63
C LEU A 201 -17.27 -1.36 20.37
N ARG A 202 -18.50 -0.98 20.02
CA ARG A 202 -19.62 -1.91 19.85
C ARG A 202 -19.47 -2.77 18.58
N ASP A 203 -19.14 -2.14 17.44
CA ASP A 203 -19.23 -2.77 16.12
C ASP A 203 -17.85 -3.28 15.63
N GLU A 204 -16.76 -2.68 16.10
CA GLU A 204 -15.39 -3.04 15.69
C GLU A 204 -14.61 -3.76 16.82
N GLY A 205 -15.19 -3.89 18.02
CA GLY A 205 -14.56 -4.56 19.17
C GLY A 205 -13.33 -3.84 19.73
N LEU A 206 -13.13 -2.58 19.32
CA LEU A 206 -12.03 -1.77 19.85
C LEU A 206 -12.24 -1.45 21.32
N GLN A 207 -11.19 -1.07 22.04
CA GLN A 207 -11.27 -0.68 23.44
C GLN A 207 -10.78 0.76 23.61
N PRO A 208 -11.30 1.50 24.61
CA PRO A 208 -10.72 2.80 24.97
C PRO A 208 -9.23 2.64 25.25
N TRP A 209 -8.44 3.66 24.89
CA TRP A 209 -7.00 3.60 25.07
C TRP A 209 -6.42 4.90 25.61
N GLN A 210 -5.74 4.81 26.75
CA GLN A 210 -5.02 5.91 27.38
C GLN A 210 -3.57 5.95 26.89
N VAL A 211 -3.21 6.98 26.14
CA VAL A 211 -1.81 7.30 25.80
C VAL A 211 -1.10 7.82 27.05
N LEU A 212 0.12 7.35 27.30
CA LEU A 212 0.85 7.68 28.54
C LEU A 212 1.73 8.93 28.39
N LYS A 213 2.32 9.14 27.21
CA LYS A 213 3.17 10.32 26.95
C LYS A 213 2.90 10.90 25.58
N VAL A 214 2.96 12.21 25.46
CA VAL A 214 2.74 12.94 24.21
C VAL A 214 3.88 13.91 23.98
N TYR A 215 4.44 13.86 22.79
CA TYR A 215 5.52 14.74 22.34
C TYR A 215 5.14 15.46 21.06
N GLY A 216 5.80 16.61 20.82
CA GLY A 216 5.84 17.26 19.53
C GLY A 216 7.16 17.01 18.81
N ARG A 217 7.22 17.31 17.52
CA ARG A 217 8.46 17.40 16.76
C ARG A 217 9.01 18.81 16.84
N LEU A 218 10.33 18.96 16.93
CA LEU A 218 11.01 20.25 16.92
C LEU A 218 12.20 20.21 15.96
N PHE A 219 12.33 21.26 15.16
CA PHE A 219 13.53 21.51 14.37
C PHE A 219 14.46 22.45 15.15
N GLY A 220 15.51 21.91 15.76
CA GLY A 220 16.50 22.64 16.54
C GLY A 220 16.56 22.23 18.01
N PRO A 221 17.38 22.93 18.81
CA PRO A 221 17.57 22.61 20.23
C PRO A 221 16.30 22.86 21.04
N CYS A 222 16.00 21.96 21.95
CA CYS A 222 14.83 22.05 22.80
C CYS A 222 15.18 22.80 24.12
N GLN A 223 14.34 23.77 24.48
CA GLN A 223 14.35 24.42 25.76
C GLN A 223 13.21 23.87 26.62
N GLY A 224 13.51 23.44 27.85
CA GLY A 224 12.52 22.88 28.76
C GLY A 224 12.41 21.35 28.73
N LYS A 225 11.18 20.85 28.81
CA LYS A 225 10.87 19.41 28.95
C LYS A 225 10.96 18.70 27.59
N CYS A 226 11.96 17.83 27.42
CA CYS A 226 12.21 17.19 26.13
C CYS A 226 12.82 15.80 26.29
N ALA A 227 12.55 14.95 25.32
CA ALA A 227 13.39 13.79 25.03
C ALA A 227 14.40 14.15 23.93
N GLU A 228 15.66 13.78 24.13
CA GLU A 228 16.76 14.04 23.18
C GLU A 228 17.61 12.77 23.03
N PHE A 229 17.87 12.38 21.78
CA PHE A 229 18.72 11.22 21.48
C PHE A 229 19.38 11.36 20.12
N ASP A 230 20.48 10.59 19.94
CA ASP A 230 21.28 10.61 18.72
C ASP A 230 20.76 9.57 17.69
N VAL A 231 20.15 10.03 16.62
CA VAL A 231 19.73 9.18 15.49
C VAL A 231 20.89 8.91 14.51
N GLY A 232 22.04 9.56 14.70
CA GLY A 232 23.28 9.31 13.99
C GLY A 232 24.07 8.12 14.55
N GLU A 233 23.58 7.46 15.59
CA GLU A 233 24.18 6.25 16.16
C GLU A 233 24.28 5.14 15.11
N PHE A 234 25.47 4.51 15.02
CA PHE A 234 25.74 3.44 14.09
C PHE A 234 25.14 2.12 14.59
N ASP A 235 24.30 1.50 13.78
CA ASP A 235 23.78 0.15 14.04
C ASP A 235 24.62 -0.89 13.28
N PRO A 236 25.34 -1.80 13.97
CA PRO A 236 26.19 -2.79 13.29
C PRO A 236 25.40 -3.82 12.47
N VAL A 237 24.09 -3.98 12.72
CA VAL A 237 23.23 -4.87 11.94
C VAL A 237 22.86 -4.22 10.61
N LEU A 238 22.59 -2.93 10.63
CA LEU A 238 22.31 -2.15 9.42
C LEU A 238 23.59 -1.80 8.65
N GLY A 239 24.76 -1.78 9.32
CA GLY A 239 26.02 -1.28 8.75
C GLY A 239 26.03 0.22 8.49
N ARG A 240 25.08 0.96 9.08
CA ARG A 240 24.87 2.41 8.93
C ARG A 240 24.10 2.98 10.12
N SER A 241 24.01 4.29 10.22
CA SER A 241 23.20 4.95 11.24
C SER A 241 21.71 4.96 10.87
N TYR A 242 20.85 5.26 11.86
CA TYR A 242 19.42 5.45 11.62
C TYR A 242 19.14 6.68 10.77
N ALA A 243 19.96 7.72 10.86
CA ALA A 243 19.88 8.91 10.01
C ALA A 243 20.19 8.59 8.55
N GLU A 244 21.20 7.74 8.27
CA GLU A 244 21.52 7.28 6.91
C GLU A 244 20.37 6.42 6.34
N LEU A 245 19.82 5.48 7.14
CA LEU A 245 18.65 4.69 6.74
C LEU A 245 17.43 5.57 6.45
N ALA A 246 17.20 6.57 7.28
CA ALA A 246 16.09 7.51 7.13
C ALA A 246 16.22 8.37 5.88
N ALA A 247 17.42 8.79 5.50
CA ALA A 247 17.66 9.53 4.26
C ALA A 247 17.29 8.67 3.02
N ASP A 248 17.58 7.37 3.04
CA ASP A 248 17.12 6.45 2.01
C ASP A 248 15.59 6.32 2.00
N GLY A 249 14.96 6.24 3.18
CA GLY A 249 13.50 6.24 3.33
C GLY A 249 12.88 7.51 2.75
N ARG A 250 13.41 8.67 3.08
CA ARG A 250 12.97 9.96 2.56
C ARG A 250 13.11 10.04 1.03
N SER A 251 14.17 9.47 0.48
CA SER A 251 14.43 9.41 -0.96
C SER A 251 13.49 8.48 -1.74
N ARG A 252 12.59 7.76 -1.04
CA ARG A 252 11.53 6.97 -1.68
C ARG A 252 10.37 7.85 -2.18
N HIS A 253 10.20 9.06 -1.63
CA HIS A 253 9.19 10.03 -2.06
C HIS A 253 9.61 10.72 -3.36
N ARG A 254 9.74 9.95 -4.43
CA ARG A 254 10.26 10.41 -5.73
C ARG A 254 9.35 11.40 -6.42
N SER A 255 8.04 11.24 -6.29
CA SER A 255 7.06 12.19 -6.84
C SER A 255 7.18 13.58 -6.21
N GLN A 256 7.82 13.69 -5.03
CA GLN A 256 7.99 14.93 -4.27
C GLN A 256 9.40 15.52 -4.35
N ASP A 257 10.29 14.96 -5.18
CA ASP A 257 11.68 15.39 -5.39
C ASP A 257 12.53 15.36 -4.10
N PHE A 258 12.27 14.43 -3.18
CA PHE A 258 12.96 14.30 -1.90
C PHE A 258 14.22 13.43 -1.94
N GLY A 259 15.08 13.59 -2.94
CA GLY A 259 16.41 12.98 -2.91
C GLY A 259 17.27 13.54 -1.77
N MET A 260 17.66 12.69 -0.82
CA MET A 260 18.41 13.10 0.38
C MET A 260 19.83 12.56 0.38
N ILE A 261 20.77 13.40 0.85
CA ILE A 261 22.13 12.97 1.16
C ILE A 261 22.12 12.28 2.53
N GLN A 262 22.80 11.15 2.64
CA GLN A 262 22.97 10.42 3.90
C GLN A 262 23.95 11.15 4.79
N ALA A 263 23.45 11.89 5.80
CA ALA A 263 24.27 12.57 6.78
C ALA A 263 24.84 11.57 7.80
N ARG A 264 26.16 11.66 8.06
CA ARG A 264 26.89 10.82 8.99
C ARG A 264 27.31 11.61 10.24
N GLY A 265 27.64 10.86 11.28
CA GLY A 265 28.04 11.40 12.57
C GLY A 265 26.84 11.73 13.45
N THR A 266 27.09 12.39 14.57
CA THR A 266 26.08 12.71 15.57
C THR A 266 24.93 13.56 15.01
N GLN A 267 23.72 13.10 15.20
CA GLN A 267 22.47 13.72 14.74
C GLN A 267 21.47 13.77 15.89
N ILE A 268 21.59 14.74 16.77
CA ILE A 268 20.65 14.88 17.90
C ILE A 268 19.30 15.34 17.40
N ARG A 269 18.25 14.66 17.85
CA ARG A 269 16.85 15.04 17.63
C ARG A 269 16.17 15.28 18.95
N SER A 270 15.37 16.35 18.99
CA SER A 270 14.69 16.82 20.19
C SER A 270 13.18 16.75 20.02
N PHE A 271 12.49 16.22 21.03
CA PHE A 271 11.05 16.04 21.06
C PHE A 271 10.48 16.70 22.32
N PRO A 272 9.92 17.93 22.23
CA PRO A 272 9.26 18.59 23.35
C PRO A 272 8.14 17.73 23.92
N ARG A 273 8.16 17.49 25.23
CA ARG A 273 7.11 16.76 25.93
C ARG A 273 5.93 17.67 26.22
N TRP A 274 4.77 17.35 25.66
CA TRP A 274 3.53 18.07 25.90
C TRP A 274 2.77 17.52 27.10
N GLN A 275 2.79 16.19 27.30
CA GLN A 275 2.08 15.52 28.37
C GLN A 275 2.82 14.26 28.81
N SER A 276 2.73 13.95 30.11
CA SER A 276 3.16 12.66 30.68
C SER A 276 2.21 12.25 31.81
N ALA A 277 1.76 11.00 31.80
CA ALA A 277 1.01 10.36 32.88
C ALA A 277 1.93 9.73 33.94
N VAL A 278 3.25 9.82 33.78
CA VAL A 278 4.26 9.31 34.69
C VAL A 278 5.26 10.41 35.04
N GLU A 279 5.85 10.31 36.21
CA GLU A 279 6.93 11.21 36.62
C GLU A 279 8.20 10.90 35.85
N VAL A 280 8.81 11.91 35.25
CA VAL A 280 10.05 11.84 34.49
C VAL A 280 10.82 13.15 34.62
N PRO A 281 12.16 13.11 34.45
CA PRO A 281 12.98 14.34 34.49
C PRO A 281 12.60 15.29 33.34
N ASP A 282 12.98 16.54 33.45
CA ASP A 282 12.74 17.51 32.38
C ASP A 282 13.52 17.19 31.11
N LYS A 283 14.72 16.63 31.23
CA LYS A 283 15.49 16.06 30.10
C LYS A 283 15.47 14.55 30.14
N GLU A 284 14.98 13.97 29.07
CA GLU A 284 14.83 12.53 28.90
C GLU A 284 15.77 12.03 27.81
N SER A 285 16.37 10.88 28.02
CA SER A 285 17.25 10.20 27.04
C SER A 285 16.46 9.28 26.10
N SER A 286 15.17 9.07 26.38
CA SER A 286 14.28 8.20 25.59
C SER A 286 12.82 8.62 25.74
N LEU A 287 12.02 8.43 24.69
CA LEU A 287 10.57 8.61 24.77
C LEU A 287 9.90 7.68 25.81
N PHE A 288 10.57 6.60 26.20
CA PHE A 288 10.05 5.59 27.13
C PHE A 288 10.52 5.77 28.57
N GLU A 289 11.32 6.77 28.86
CA GLU A 289 11.79 7.01 30.23
C GLU A 289 10.62 7.10 31.22
N GLY A 290 10.73 6.44 32.37
CA GLY A 290 9.65 6.30 33.36
C GLY A 290 8.58 5.25 33.02
N LEU A 291 8.65 4.60 31.86
CA LEU A 291 7.74 3.51 31.48
C LEU A 291 8.44 2.15 31.56
N ASP A 292 7.83 1.17 32.24
CA ASP A 292 8.22 -0.22 32.07
C ASP A 292 7.74 -0.69 30.69
N VAL A 293 8.64 -0.81 29.74
CA VAL A 293 8.36 -1.29 28.38
C VAL A 293 8.81 -2.73 28.16
N GLN A 294 9.28 -3.43 29.20
CA GLN A 294 9.45 -4.87 29.15
C GLN A 294 8.10 -5.57 29.14
N LEU A 295 8.10 -6.88 28.88
CA LEU A 295 6.85 -7.62 28.85
C LEU A 295 6.09 -7.58 30.21
N THR A 296 6.85 -7.47 31.31
CA THR A 296 6.29 -7.29 32.67
C THR A 296 5.47 -6.03 32.82
N GLY A 297 5.78 -4.97 32.07
CA GLY A 297 5.02 -3.72 32.04
C GLY A 297 3.57 -3.88 31.58
N ALA A 298 3.24 -5.01 30.96
CA ALA A 298 1.86 -5.34 30.55
C ALA A 298 0.87 -5.38 31.73
N VAL A 299 1.36 -5.69 32.96
CA VAL A 299 0.50 -5.79 34.15
C VAL A 299 -0.26 -4.50 34.46
N ARG A 300 0.26 -3.34 34.04
CA ARG A 300 -0.44 -2.04 34.22
C ARG A 300 -1.82 -2.00 33.59
N PHE A 301 -2.04 -2.80 32.54
CA PHE A 301 -3.30 -2.87 31.80
C PHE A 301 -4.25 -3.94 32.35
N ALA A 302 -3.78 -4.74 33.29
CA ALA A 302 -4.54 -5.84 33.89
C ALA A 302 -5.15 -5.51 35.25
N GLY A 303 -4.94 -4.29 35.76
CA GLY A 303 -5.40 -3.91 37.10
C GLY A 303 -4.79 -4.79 38.19
N PRO A 304 -5.48 -4.96 39.36
CA PRO A 304 -4.96 -5.75 40.47
C PRO A 304 -4.66 -7.22 40.13
N ALA A 305 -5.40 -7.81 39.20
CA ALA A 305 -5.19 -9.19 38.77
C ALA A 305 -3.88 -9.39 37.99
N GLY A 306 -3.26 -8.31 37.50
CA GLY A 306 -2.01 -8.34 36.72
C GLY A 306 -0.83 -8.93 37.48
N VAL A 307 -0.79 -8.77 38.82
CA VAL A 307 0.28 -9.27 39.66
C VAL A 307 0.43 -10.79 39.54
N GLN A 308 -0.66 -11.52 39.36
CA GLN A 308 -0.66 -12.97 39.19
C GLN A 308 -0.01 -13.41 37.87
N MET A 309 0.06 -12.54 36.87
CA MET A 309 0.69 -12.79 35.57
C MET A 309 2.21 -12.63 35.61
N LEU A 310 2.75 -11.90 36.59
CA LEU A 310 4.21 -11.57 36.64
C LEU A 310 5.14 -12.77 36.54
N PRO A 311 4.89 -13.92 37.23
CA PRO A 311 5.80 -15.07 37.11
C PRO A 311 5.89 -15.60 35.68
N ALA A 312 4.77 -15.70 34.96
CA ALA A 312 4.73 -16.16 33.57
C ALA A 312 5.38 -15.12 32.64
N LEU A 313 5.06 -13.85 32.77
CA LEU A 313 5.66 -12.76 31.99
C LEU A 313 7.18 -12.72 32.14
N ARG A 314 7.70 -12.90 33.37
CA ARG A 314 9.14 -12.97 33.62
C ARG A 314 9.78 -14.19 32.96
N ARG A 315 9.14 -15.37 32.97
CA ARG A 315 9.65 -16.55 32.25
C ARG A 315 9.71 -16.32 30.75
N ILE A 316 8.63 -15.77 30.16
CA ILE A 316 8.59 -15.43 28.73
C ILE A 316 9.69 -14.43 28.38
N GLN A 317 9.85 -13.36 29.17
CA GLN A 317 10.91 -12.37 28.98
C GLN A 317 12.31 -13.00 29.08
N SER A 318 12.53 -13.94 30.01
CA SER A 318 13.79 -14.66 30.16
C SER A 318 14.12 -15.51 28.94
N PHE A 319 13.13 -16.17 28.33
CA PHE A 319 13.32 -16.93 27.09
C PHE A 319 13.71 -16.00 25.92
N ALA A 320 13.02 -14.86 25.76
CA ALA A 320 13.36 -13.87 24.76
C ALA A 320 14.78 -13.31 24.95
N ALA A 321 15.17 -13.00 26.19
CA ALA A 321 16.49 -12.49 26.53
C ALA A 321 17.61 -13.51 26.24
N ARG A 322 17.39 -14.80 26.58
CA ARG A 322 18.35 -15.87 26.25
C ARG A 322 18.48 -16.05 24.74
N ALA A 323 17.37 -16.06 24.00
CA ALA A 323 17.40 -16.17 22.55
C ALA A 323 18.27 -15.05 21.93
N LEU A 324 18.15 -13.82 22.42
CA LEU A 324 18.99 -12.70 21.96
C LEU A 324 20.46 -12.86 22.38
N ALA A 325 20.73 -13.23 23.62
CA ALA A 325 22.10 -13.35 24.15
C ALA A 325 22.89 -14.51 23.52
N GLU A 326 22.23 -15.62 23.23
CA GLU A 326 22.84 -16.83 22.68
C GLU A 326 22.84 -16.87 21.15
N TYR A 327 22.19 -15.88 20.49
CA TYR A 327 22.15 -15.80 19.04
C TYR A 327 23.55 -15.73 18.42
N ARG A 328 23.78 -16.58 17.42
CA ARG A 328 24.97 -16.57 16.57
C ARG A 328 24.57 -16.65 15.11
N VAL A 329 25.17 -15.79 14.30
CA VAL A 329 24.85 -15.65 12.86
C VAL A 329 25.07 -16.98 12.11
N GLU A 330 26.09 -17.76 12.53
CA GLU A 330 26.46 -19.01 11.89
C GLU A 330 25.51 -20.16 12.22
N GLN A 331 24.77 -20.06 13.34
CA GLN A 331 23.90 -21.11 13.87
C GLN A 331 22.58 -20.50 14.38
N PRO A 332 21.79 -19.88 13.49
CA PRO A 332 20.56 -19.20 13.91
C PRO A 332 19.53 -20.14 14.55
N GLU A 333 19.52 -21.40 14.17
CA GLU A 333 18.63 -22.43 14.73
C GLU A 333 18.97 -22.85 16.18
N ALA A 334 20.14 -22.51 16.67
CA ALA A 334 20.55 -22.86 18.05
C ALA A 334 19.67 -22.21 19.12
N ILE A 335 19.06 -21.06 18.81
CA ILE A 335 18.14 -20.34 19.72
C ILE A 335 16.68 -20.84 19.64
N ALA A 336 16.35 -21.70 18.69
CA ALA A 336 14.98 -22.17 18.48
C ALA A 336 14.35 -22.82 19.74
N PRO A 337 15.08 -23.58 20.59
CA PRO A 337 14.52 -24.11 21.83
C PRO A 337 14.02 -23.00 22.79
N HIS A 338 14.74 -21.89 22.91
CA HIS A 338 14.31 -20.76 23.73
C HIS A 338 13.06 -20.08 23.16
N LEU A 339 13.02 -19.87 21.83
CA LEU A 339 11.87 -19.29 21.16
C LEU A 339 10.63 -20.18 21.30
N ALA A 340 10.77 -21.49 21.12
CA ALA A 340 9.68 -22.45 21.29
C ALA A 340 9.18 -22.50 22.73
N ALA A 341 10.08 -22.47 23.73
CA ALA A 341 9.70 -22.45 25.15
C ALA A 341 8.97 -21.16 25.50
N GLY A 342 9.43 -20.00 25.00
CA GLY A 342 8.77 -18.71 25.18
C GLY A 342 7.37 -18.70 24.56
N LEU A 343 7.22 -19.24 23.34
CA LEU A 343 5.94 -19.35 22.65
C LEU A 343 4.95 -20.24 23.41
N ARG A 344 5.40 -21.37 23.90
CA ARG A 344 4.58 -22.30 24.71
C ARG A 344 4.08 -21.66 26.00
N GLU A 345 4.99 -21.02 26.76
CA GLU A 345 4.64 -20.33 28.00
C GLU A 345 3.66 -19.19 27.75
N LEU A 346 3.81 -18.44 26.66
CA LEU A 346 2.95 -17.37 26.28
C LEU A 346 1.54 -17.86 25.92
N ARG A 347 1.42 -18.98 25.19
CA ARG A 347 0.14 -19.63 24.88
C ARG A 347 -0.54 -20.14 26.15
N ALA A 348 0.22 -20.74 27.07
CA ALA A 348 -0.29 -21.18 28.36
C ALA A 348 -0.84 -20.00 29.17
N LEU A 349 -0.13 -18.86 29.22
CA LEU A 349 -0.61 -17.65 29.86
C LEU A 349 -1.92 -17.13 29.22
N ARG A 350 -1.98 -17.07 27.89
CA ARG A 350 -3.18 -16.61 27.17
C ARG A 350 -4.40 -17.48 27.46
N SER A 351 -4.22 -18.80 27.57
CA SER A 351 -5.33 -19.74 27.89
C SER A 351 -5.86 -19.60 29.31
N THR A 352 -5.10 -18.98 30.22
CA THR A 352 -5.41 -18.85 31.64
C THR A 352 -5.72 -17.42 32.09
N LEU A 353 -6.06 -16.51 31.16
CA LEU A 353 -6.44 -15.13 31.48
C LEU A 353 -7.78 -15.09 32.24
N THR A 354 -7.74 -15.27 33.58
CA THR A 354 -8.87 -15.23 34.47
C THR A 354 -8.79 -14.01 35.39
N GLY A 355 -9.92 -13.62 36.01
CA GLY A 355 -9.96 -12.52 36.97
C GLY A 355 -9.82 -11.11 36.37
N LEU A 356 -9.69 -10.98 35.02
CA LEU A 356 -9.67 -9.72 34.30
C LEU A 356 -11.09 -9.32 33.91
N ASP A 357 -11.43 -8.04 34.02
CA ASP A 357 -12.61 -7.50 33.37
C ASP A 357 -12.48 -7.56 31.81
N ALA A 358 -13.56 -7.37 31.09
CA ALA A 358 -13.58 -7.55 29.67
C ALA A 358 -12.61 -6.59 28.90
N PRO A 359 -12.52 -5.29 29.24
CA PRO A 359 -11.55 -4.38 28.62
C PRO A 359 -10.09 -4.75 28.89
N ALA A 360 -9.74 -5.07 30.14
CA ALA A 360 -8.40 -5.48 30.54
C ALA A 360 -8.02 -6.80 29.82
N ARG A 361 -8.93 -7.77 29.79
CA ARG A 361 -8.73 -9.04 29.07
C ARG A 361 -8.46 -8.81 27.59
N ALA A 362 -9.30 -8.01 26.90
CA ALA A 362 -9.11 -7.69 25.48
C ALA A 362 -7.79 -6.96 25.21
N THR A 363 -7.36 -6.12 26.15
CA THR A 363 -6.09 -5.40 26.04
C THR A 363 -4.90 -6.34 26.21
N ILE A 364 -4.89 -7.16 27.26
CA ILE A 364 -3.82 -8.11 27.55
C ILE A 364 -3.75 -9.19 26.46
N ASP A 365 -4.90 -9.81 26.10
CA ASP A 365 -4.92 -10.82 25.06
C ASP A 365 -4.40 -10.30 23.73
N GLY A 366 -4.82 -9.09 23.31
CA GLY A 366 -4.32 -8.48 22.09
C GLY A 366 -2.81 -8.19 22.10
N LEU A 367 -2.24 -7.82 23.26
CA LEU A 367 -0.81 -7.66 23.43
C LEU A 367 -0.08 -9.01 23.34
N LEU A 368 -0.56 -10.02 24.09
CA LEU A 368 0.04 -11.36 24.08
C LEU A 368 -0.10 -12.03 22.71
N GLN A 369 -1.22 -11.86 22.01
CA GLN A 369 -1.41 -12.36 20.65
C GLN A 369 -0.39 -11.77 19.68
N ARG A 370 -0.06 -10.49 19.83
CA ARG A 370 1.01 -9.87 19.03
C ARG A 370 2.36 -10.51 19.37
N LYS A 371 2.68 -10.68 20.65
CA LYS A 371 3.92 -11.34 21.08
C LYS A 371 4.00 -12.79 20.58
N GLU A 372 2.86 -13.50 20.53
CA GLU A 372 2.82 -14.84 19.92
C GLU A 372 3.21 -14.83 18.45
N ARG A 373 2.72 -13.85 17.67
CA ARG A 373 3.14 -13.67 16.27
C ARG A 373 4.63 -13.34 16.17
N GLU A 374 5.15 -12.47 17.04
CA GLU A 374 6.58 -12.12 17.06
C GLU A 374 7.48 -13.31 17.41
N PHE A 375 7.12 -14.13 18.39
CA PHE A 375 7.83 -15.39 18.69
C PHE A 375 7.76 -16.37 17.52
N SER A 376 6.60 -16.50 16.88
CA SER A 376 6.42 -17.37 15.72
C SER A 376 7.28 -16.90 14.53
N ASP A 377 7.30 -15.59 14.25
CA ASP A 377 8.14 -14.98 13.21
C ASP A 377 9.65 -15.23 13.48
N ALA A 378 10.10 -15.01 14.73
CA ALA A 378 11.47 -15.27 15.11
C ALA A 378 11.83 -16.78 14.95
N LEU A 379 10.91 -17.67 15.30
CA LEU A 379 11.12 -19.13 15.17
C LEU A 379 11.19 -19.56 13.69
N VAL A 380 10.32 -18.99 12.83
CA VAL A 380 10.34 -19.19 11.37
C VAL A 380 11.69 -18.73 10.79
N LYS A 381 12.15 -17.53 11.17
CA LYS A 381 13.44 -16.97 10.72
C LYS A 381 14.64 -17.78 11.23
N ALA A 382 14.61 -18.27 12.48
CA ALA A 382 15.67 -19.09 13.06
C ALA A 382 15.83 -20.42 12.30
N HIS A 383 14.74 -21.00 11.80
CA HIS A 383 14.77 -22.21 10.97
C HIS A 383 14.99 -21.91 9.47
N GLY A 384 15.15 -20.66 9.07
CA GLY A 384 15.33 -20.26 7.68
C GLY A 384 14.17 -20.67 6.77
N VAL A 385 12.93 -20.69 7.29
CA VAL A 385 11.76 -21.07 6.51
C VAL A 385 11.37 -19.91 5.59
N ILE A 386 11.15 -20.23 4.31
CA ILE A 386 10.64 -19.31 3.28
C ILE A 386 9.40 -19.96 2.67
N VAL A 387 8.35 -19.16 2.49
CA VAL A 387 7.12 -19.57 1.84
C VAL A 387 6.88 -18.67 0.64
N ASP A 388 6.66 -19.27 -0.54
CA ASP A 388 6.16 -18.59 -1.73
C ASP A 388 4.75 -19.11 -2.03
N ALA A 389 3.84 -18.19 -2.35
CA ALA A 389 2.51 -18.50 -2.85
C ALA A 389 2.34 -17.88 -4.24
N LEU A 390 2.40 -18.70 -5.28
CA LEU A 390 2.56 -18.24 -6.66
C LEU A 390 1.35 -18.60 -7.52
N SER A 391 0.74 -17.59 -8.15
CA SER A 391 -0.30 -17.79 -9.18
C SER A 391 0.30 -17.93 -10.57
N ASN A 392 -0.42 -18.60 -11.46
CA ASN A 392 -0.04 -18.74 -12.86
C ASN A 392 -0.38 -17.50 -13.72
N THR A 393 -0.98 -16.48 -13.14
CA THR A 393 -1.34 -15.21 -13.80
C THR A 393 -1.36 -14.04 -12.83
N GLU A 394 -1.07 -12.83 -13.30
CA GLU A 394 -1.23 -11.59 -12.52
C GLU A 394 -2.70 -11.20 -12.34
N MET A 395 -3.52 -11.44 -13.37
CA MET A 395 -4.94 -11.10 -13.39
C MET A 395 -5.80 -12.32 -13.64
N VAL A 396 -6.90 -12.42 -12.88
CA VAL A 396 -7.98 -13.39 -13.10
C VAL A 396 -9.29 -12.65 -13.33
N THR A 397 -10.10 -13.14 -14.26
CA THR A 397 -11.44 -12.60 -14.48
C THR A 397 -12.49 -13.47 -13.79
N PRO A 398 -13.62 -12.87 -13.34
CA PRO A 398 -14.72 -13.64 -12.76
C PRO A 398 -15.15 -14.81 -13.66
N GLY A 399 -15.37 -15.98 -13.07
CA GLY A 399 -15.69 -17.23 -13.76
C GLY A 399 -14.49 -18.00 -14.31
N GLU A 400 -13.28 -17.44 -14.35
CA GLU A 400 -12.07 -18.14 -14.78
C GLU A 400 -11.29 -18.74 -13.61
N ALA A 401 -10.73 -19.91 -13.82
CA ALA A 401 -9.90 -20.57 -12.81
C ALA A 401 -8.49 -19.96 -12.77
N VAL A 402 -7.92 -19.78 -11.59
CA VAL A 402 -6.51 -19.52 -11.39
C VAL A 402 -5.88 -20.67 -10.60
N GLU A 403 -4.68 -21.07 -11.02
CA GLU A 403 -3.87 -22.08 -10.33
C GLU A 403 -2.87 -21.38 -9.44
N ILE A 404 -2.75 -21.88 -8.21
CA ILE A 404 -1.88 -21.35 -7.17
C ILE A 404 -1.04 -22.48 -6.61
N ALA A 405 0.27 -22.27 -6.54
CA ALA A 405 1.20 -23.19 -5.91
C ALA A 405 1.82 -22.55 -4.66
N THR A 406 1.75 -23.25 -3.54
CA THR A 406 2.46 -22.87 -2.31
C THR A 406 3.73 -23.69 -2.23
N HIS A 407 4.87 -23.02 -2.20
CA HIS A 407 6.20 -23.64 -2.05
C HIS A 407 6.75 -23.30 -0.68
N VAL A 408 7.29 -24.31 0.01
CA VAL A 408 7.96 -24.12 1.29
C VAL A 408 9.41 -24.59 1.14
N TYR A 409 10.33 -23.72 1.55
CA TYR A 409 11.77 -23.99 1.61
C TYR A 409 12.22 -23.87 3.05
N VAL A 410 13.07 -24.81 3.50
CA VAL A 410 13.62 -24.82 4.86
C VAL A 410 15.13 -24.67 4.81
N GLY A 411 15.67 -23.75 5.58
CA GLY A 411 17.10 -23.51 5.67
C GLY A 411 17.86 -24.79 6.08
N ARG A 412 19.06 -24.97 5.50
CA ARG A 412 19.94 -26.08 5.82
C ARG A 412 21.16 -25.54 6.54
N PRO A 413 21.53 -26.12 7.70
CA PRO A 413 22.77 -25.75 8.38
C PRO A 413 23.99 -25.98 7.49
N ARG A 414 24.96 -25.07 7.54
CA ARG A 414 26.19 -25.13 6.72
C ARG A 414 27.09 -26.36 6.99
N GLN A 415 26.94 -27.02 8.14
CA GLN A 415 27.81 -28.07 8.60
C GLN A 415 27.17 -29.47 8.66
N SER A 416 26.02 -29.70 8.07
CA SER A 416 25.48 -31.06 8.02
C SER A 416 26.16 -31.83 6.90
N ASP A 417 27.06 -32.75 7.25
CA ASP A 417 27.66 -33.78 6.37
C ASP A 417 26.62 -34.75 5.78
N THR A 418 25.37 -34.56 6.11
CA THR A 418 24.28 -35.37 5.60
C THR A 418 23.53 -34.59 4.55
N GLN A 419 23.57 -35.05 3.31
CA GLN A 419 22.70 -34.63 2.19
C GLN A 419 21.19 -34.83 2.46
N ARG A 420 20.77 -35.02 3.71
CA ARG A 420 19.38 -35.20 4.10
C ARG A 420 18.72 -33.81 4.20
N GLY A 421 17.73 -33.60 3.36
CA GLY A 421 16.82 -32.47 3.48
C GLY A 421 16.08 -32.43 4.83
N PRO A 422 15.32 -31.37 5.12
CA PRO A 422 14.56 -31.27 6.37
C PRO A 422 13.64 -32.48 6.52
N ASN A 423 13.48 -32.95 7.77
CA ASN A 423 12.58 -34.07 8.06
C ASN A 423 11.13 -33.58 8.02
N LEU A 424 10.50 -33.66 6.84
CA LEU A 424 9.10 -33.22 6.63
C LEU A 424 8.12 -33.96 7.56
N ALA A 425 8.42 -35.19 7.98
CA ALA A 425 7.59 -35.92 8.93
C ALA A 425 7.55 -35.24 10.31
N MET A 426 8.64 -34.56 10.70
CA MET A 426 8.65 -33.73 11.92
C MET A 426 8.02 -32.35 11.72
N LEU A 427 8.21 -31.74 10.57
CA LEU A 427 7.68 -30.40 10.26
C LEU A 427 6.16 -30.42 10.02
N LYS A 428 5.61 -31.54 9.56
CA LYS A 428 4.17 -31.75 9.28
C LYS A 428 3.55 -30.59 8.50
N PRO A 429 4.13 -30.19 7.34
CA PRO A 429 3.64 -29.03 6.60
C PRO A 429 2.21 -29.25 6.12
N ARG A 430 1.38 -28.24 6.33
CA ARG A 430 0.01 -28.19 5.83
C ARG A 430 -0.24 -26.81 5.22
N SER A 431 -0.75 -26.77 4.01
CA SER A 431 -1.11 -25.53 3.35
C SER A 431 -2.61 -25.49 3.07
N THR A 432 -3.22 -24.32 3.28
CA THR A 432 -4.58 -23.99 2.89
C THR A 432 -4.58 -22.66 2.14
N LEU A 433 -5.49 -22.52 1.17
CA LEU A 433 -5.67 -21.26 0.48
C LEU A 433 -6.84 -20.51 1.12
N VAL A 434 -6.60 -19.28 1.56
CA VAL A 434 -7.61 -18.37 2.11
C VAL A 434 -8.00 -17.39 0.99
N THR A 435 -9.24 -17.48 0.55
CA THR A 435 -9.86 -16.62 -0.46
C THR A 435 -11.16 -16.04 0.10
N PRO A 436 -11.81 -15.06 -0.55
CA PRO A 436 -13.18 -14.69 -0.23
C PRO A 436 -14.09 -15.93 -0.19
N THR A 437 -15.07 -15.92 0.71
CA THR A 437 -15.87 -17.10 1.04
C THR A 437 -16.75 -17.62 -0.12
N ASP A 438 -17.00 -16.77 -1.10
CA ASP A 438 -17.78 -17.06 -2.31
C ASP A 438 -16.94 -17.63 -3.46
N TRP A 439 -15.59 -17.72 -3.30
CA TRP A 439 -14.72 -18.33 -4.29
C TRP A 439 -14.74 -19.85 -4.18
N GLN A 440 -14.82 -20.53 -5.33
CA GLN A 440 -14.74 -21.99 -5.39
C GLN A 440 -13.28 -22.43 -5.39
N THR A 441 -12.79 -22.89 -4.23
CA THR A 441 -11.41 -23.30 -4.04
C THR A 441 -11.32 -24.79 -3.76
N GLN A 442 -10.41 -25.48 -4.47
CA GLN A 442 -10.11 -26.90 -4.28
C GLN A 442 -8.60 -27.16 -4.28
N ALA A 443 -8.14 -28.06 -3.43
CA ALA A 443 -6.79 -28.59 -3.51
C ALA A 443 -6.67 -29.51 -4.75
N VAL A 444 -5.52 -29.47 -5.41
CA VAL A 444 -5.22 -30.29 -6.59
C VAL A 444 -4.03 -31.18 -6.24
N GLU A 445 -4.13 -32.46 -6.56
CA GLU A 445 -2.99 -33.36 -6.41
C GLU A 445 -1.81 -32.91 -7.28
N ALA A 446 -0.61 -32.97 -6.72
CA ALA A 446 0.61 -32.60 -7.44
C ALA A 446 0.86 -33.64 -8.56
N THR A 447 0.40 -33.37 -9.75
CA THR A 447 0.89 -34.09 -10.95
C THR A 447 2.34 -33.68 -11.21
N ALA A 448 3.18 -34.65 -11.60
CA ALA A 448 4.56 -34.35 -11.99
C ALA A 448 4.59 -33.22 -13.04
N GLU A 449 5.44 -32.23 -12.80
CA GLU A 449 5.57 -31.09 -13.71
C GLU A 449 5.84 -31.59 -15.14
N GLN A 450 4.94 -31.25 -16.07
CA GLN A 450 5.29 -31.33 -17.49
C GLN A 450 6.29 -30.21 -17.77
N PRO A 451 7.45 -30.52 -18.38
CA PRO A 451 8.44 -29.52 -18.75
C PRO A 451 7.80 -28.53 -19.74
N GLY A 452 7.51 -27.32 -19.30
CA GLY A 452 7.03 -26.25 -20.20
C GLY A 452 8.09 -25.98 -21.28
N SER A 453 7.66 -26.04 -22.52
CA SER A 453 8.47 -25.71 -23.70
C SER A 453 8.85 -24.24 -23.69
N GLY A 454 10.15 -23.93 -23.69
CA GLY A 454 10.68 -22.62 -24.02
C GLY A 454 11.52 -21.97 -22.93
N MET A 455 12.81 -21.77 -23.22
CA MET A 455 13.84 -21.07 -22.44
C MET A 455 14.08 -21.56 -21.00
N GLN A 456 14.17 -22.86 -20.81
CA GLN A 456 14.54 -23.49 -19.52
C GLN A 456 15.96 -23.17 -19.02
N PHE A 457 16.84 -22.63 -19.86
CA PHE A 457 18.23 -22.34 -19.50
C PHE A 457 18.40 -21.20 -18.47
N LEU A 458 17.40 -20.33 -18.33
CA LEU A 458 17.44 -19.18 -17.40
C LEU A 458 16.57 -19.38 -16.15
N ARG A 459 15.80 -20.47 -16.07
CA ARG A 459 15.04 -20.82 -14.87
C ARG A 459 15.86 -21.84 -14.09
N GLY A 460 16.49 -21.39 -13.00
CA GLY A 460 17.02 -22.31 -11.99
C GLY A 460 15.92 -23.32 -11.63
N ARG A 461 16.24 -24.62 -11.53
CA ARG A 461 15.29 -25.64 -11.07
C ARG A 461 15.04 -25.40 -9.59
N GLU A 462 13.90 -24.81 -9.26
CA GLU A 462 13.45 -24.71 -7.88
C GLU A 462 13.17 -26.09 -7.32
N LYS A 463 13.63 -26.32 -6.10
CA LYS A 463 13.39 -27.56 -5.38
C LYS A 463 12.82 -27.23 -4.01
N PRO A 464 11.52 -26.90 -3.95
CA PRO A 464 10.85 -26.71 -2.67
C PRO A 464 10.84 -28.02 -1.87
N ASP A 465 10.95 -27.90 -0.55
CA ASP A 465 10.86 -29.05 0.35
C ASP A 465 9.41 -29.56 0.47
N TYR A 466 8.42 -28.67 0.28
CA TYR A 466 7.01 -29.03 0.24
C TYR A 466 6.26 -28.18 -0.79
N VAL A 467 5.29 -28.79 -1.48
CA VAL A 467 4.43 -28.13 -2.46
C VAL A 467 2.97 -28.48 -2.19
N ALA A 468 2.10 -27.48 -2.16
CA ALA A 468 0.66 -27.66 -2.25
C ALA A 468 0.12 -26.89 -3.46
N ARG A 469 -0.87 -27.45 -4.15
CA ARG A 469 -1.47 -26.83 -5.32
C ARG A 469 -2.97 -26.63 -5.10
N PHE A 470 -3.47 -25.52 -5.61
CA PHE A 470 -4.85 -25.12 -5.49
C PHE A 470 -5.36 -24.64 -6.85
N ARG A 471 -6.62 -24.88 -7.10
CA ARG A 471 -7.37 -24.26 -8.19
C ARG A 471 -8.51 -23.48 -7.57
N THR A 472 -8.62 -22.20 -7.89
CA THR A 472 -9.68 -21.35 -7.36
C THR A 472 -10.35 -20.55 -8.47
N VAL A 473 -11.66 -20.29 -8.33
CA VAL A 473 -12.49 -19.59 -9.30
C VAL A 473 -13.24 -18.48 -8.60
N PRO A 474 -12.99 -17.21 -8.92
CA PRO A 474 -13.81 -16.12 -8.42
C PRO A 474 -15.22 -16.21 -9.06
N PRO A 475 -16.29 -15.95 -8.29
CA PRO A 475 -17.64 -15.95 -8.83
C PRO A 475 -17.83 -14.82 -9.86
N GLU A 476 -18.88 -14.93 -10.68
CA GLU A 476 -19.20 -13.94 -11.72
C GLU A 476 -19.38 -12.50 -11.21
N GLY A 477 -19.78 -12.34 -9.95
CA GLY A 477 -19.96 -11.05 -9.27
C GLY A 477 -18.76 -10.61 -8.44
N ALA A 478 -17.60 -11.28 -8.52
CA ALA A 478 -16.43 -10.93 -7.72
C ALA A 478 -16.01 -9.47 -7.94
N PRO A 479 -15.77 -8.69 -6.85
CA PRO A 479 -15.35 -7.30 -6.97
C PRO A 479 -13.96 -7.20 -7.60
N VAL A 480 -13.75 -6.17 -8.41
CA VAL A 480 -12.44 -5.88 -9.00
C VAL A 480 -11.44 -5.42 -7.94
N THR A 481 -10.17 -5.77 -8.13
CA THR A 481 -9.10 -5.32 -7.24
C THR A 481 -8.69 -3.90 -7.59
N GLN A 482 -8.92 -2.97 -6.67
CA GLN A 482 -8.53 -1.57 -6.78
C GLN A 482 -8.23 -0.98 -5.38
N PRO A 483 -7.62 0.19 -5.28
CA PRO A 483 -7.52 0.89 -4.01
C PRO A 483 -8.93 1.07 -3.41
N TYR A 484 -9.16 0.52 -2.22
CA TYR A 484 -10.51 0.42 -1.63
C TYR A 484 -11.18 1.79 -1.43
N TRP A 485 -10.39 2.84 -1.15
CA TRP A 485 -10.89 4.20 -0.97
C TRP A 485 -11.34 4.86 -2.28
N LEU A 486 -11.00 4.27 -3.45
CA LEU A 486 -11.44 4.72 -4.77
C LEU A 486 -12.60 3.90 -5.33
N ALA A 487 -13.09 2.89 -4.59
CA ALA A 487 -14.20 2.05 -5.03
C ALA A 487 -15.55 2.80 -5.06
N ARG A 488 -15.63 3.94 -4.38
CA ARG A 488 -16.80 4.84 -4.36
C ARG A 488 -16.35 6.25 -4.71
N GLU A 489 -17.25 7.03 -5.31
CA GLU A 489 -16.99 8.45 -5.52
C GLU A 489 -16.85 9.16 -4.17
N ARG A 490 -15.84 10.00 -4.06
CA ARG A 490 -15.62 10.80 -2.85
C ARG A 490 -16.69 11.88 -2.71
N THR A 491 -16.99 12.22 -1.48
CA THR A 491 -17.91 13.29 -1.14
C THR A 491 -17.10 14.51 -0.74
N ARG A 492 -17.10 15.57 -1.56
CA ARG A 492 -16.27 16.76 -1.37
C ARG A 492 -14.77 16.39 -1.27
N ASP A 493 -14.12 16.76 -0.15
CA ASP A 493 -12.70 16.58 0.07
C ASP A 493 -12.42 15.46 1.11
N GLN A 494 -13.18 14.36 1.01
CA GLN A 494 -12.98 13.14 1.77
C GLN A 494 -13.48 11.91 1.03
N PHE A 495 -12.83 10.76 1.28
CA PHE A 495 -13.24 9.48 0.74
C PHE A 495 -14.45 8.91 1.50
N ASP A 496 -15.35 8.25 0.77
CA ASP A 496 -16.52 7.60 1.35
C ASP A 496 -16.17 6.13 1.73
N TRP A 497 -16.11 5.87 3.03
CA TRP A 497 -15.86 4.53 3.58
C TRP A 497 -17.13 3.96 4.19
N ASN A 498 -17.56 2.79 3.73
CA ASN A 498 -18.62 2.05 4.39
C ASN A 498 -18.08 1.04 5.44
N ALA A 499 -18.99 0.40 6.20
CA ALA A 499 -18.61 -0.52 7.25
C ALA A 499 -17.88 -1.79 6.76
N ALA A 500 -18.14 -2.19 5.51
CA ALA A 500 -17.54 -3.39 4.91
C ALA A 500 -16.13 -3.15 4.35
N MET A 501 -15.70 -1.88 4.20
CA MET A 501 -14.39 -1.54 3.66
C MET A 501 -13.29 -1.64 4.72
N PRO A 502 -12.06 -1.99 4.32
CA PRO A 502 -10.89 -1.82 5.19
C PRO A 502 -10.75 -0.34 5.55
N ARG A 503 -10.71 0.00 6.83
CA ARG A 503 -10.59 1.39 7.28
C ARG A 503 -9.19 1.68 7.77
N ASN A 504 -8.66 2.84 7.43
CA ASN A 504 -7.35 3.35 7.84
C ASN A 504 -6.13 2.60 7.28
N LEU A 505 -6.30 1.55 6.48
CA LEU A 505 -5.17 0.81 5.90
C LEU A 505 -4.62 1.51 4.64
N PRO A 506 -3.33 1.29 4.30
CA PRO A 506 -2.77 1.78 3.04
C PRO A 506 -3.50 1.22 1.82
N PHE A 507 -3.69 -0.08 1.77
CA PHE A 507 -4.46 -0.82 0.77
C PHE A 507 -5.34 -1.88 1.46
N ALA A 508 -6.24 -2.48 0.70
CA ALA A 508 -6.99 -3.64 1.17
C ALA A 508 -6.04 -4.83 1.40
N PRO A 509 -6.38 -5.75 2.30
CA PRO A 509 -5.68 -7.03 2.40
C PRO A 509 -5.60 -7.74 1.05
N PRO A 510 -4.60 -8.59 0.81
CA PRO A 510 -4.47 -9.36 -0.42
C PRO A 510 -5.72 -10.18 -0.72
N THR A 511 -6.07 -10.29 -2.01
CA THR A 511 -7.27 -11.02 -2.46
C THR A 511 -7.22 -12.52 -2.11
N ALA A 512 -6.02 -13.10 -2.09
CA ALA A 512 -5.80 -14.48 -1.69
C ALA A 512 -4.50 -14.61 -0.88
N LEU A 513 -4.52 -15.50 0.11
CA LEU A 513 -3.39 -15.81 0.99
C LEU A 513 -3.18 -17.33 1.04
N ALA A 514 -1.93 -17.77 0.97
CA ALA A 514 -1.59 -19.11 1.41
C ALA A 514 -1.33 -19.10 2.92
N ARG A 515 -2.01 -19.94 3.65
CA ARG A 515 -1.77 -20.19 5.08
C ARG A 515 -1.04 -21.52 5.22
N VAL A 516 0.20 -21.46 5.70
CA VAL A 516 1.06 -22.62 5.91
C VAL A 516 1.25 -22.85 7.39
N GLU A 517 0.91 -24.05 7.85
CA GLU A 517 1.14 -24.52 9.20
C GLU A 517 2.36 -25.44 9.23
N LEU A 518 3.27 -25.21 10.15
CA LEU A 518 4.49 -26.02 10.34
C LEU A 518 4.71 -26.27 11.84
N THR A 519 5.24 -27.44 12.18
CA THR A 519 5.75 -27.72 13.53
C THR A 519 7.24 -27.42 13.58
N LEU A 520 7.63 -26.34 14.25
CA LEU A 520 9.03 -25.94 14.42
C LEU A 520 9.43 -26.08 15.89
N SER A 521 10.48 -26.84 16.18
CA SER A 521 10.94 -27.12 17.55
C SER A 521 9.79 -27.57 18.50
N GLY A 522 8.81 -28.34 17.98
CA GLY A 522 7.67 -28.86 18.73
C GLY A 522 6.49 -27.88 18.86
N GLU A 523 6.59 -26.68 18.34
CA GLU A 523 5.50 -25.68 18.35
C GLU A 523 4.89 -25.52 16.96
N LEU A 524 3.55 -25.49 16.91
CA LEU A 524 2.83 -25.18 15.68
C LEU A 524 2.96 -23.68 15.39
N VAL A 525 3.44 -23.34 14.19
CA VAL A 525 3.48 -21.96 13.70
C VAL A 525 2.68 -21.84 12.42
N THR A 526 2.08 -20.66 12.22
CA THR A 526 1.30 -20.34 11.02
C THR A 526 1.95 -19.19 10.28
N ILE A 527 2.20 -19.37 8.99
CA ILE A 527 2.74 -18.36 8.08
C ILE A 527 1.64 -18.00 7.09
N GLU A 528 1.34 -16.73 6.92
CA GLU A 528 0.43 -16.23 5.89
C GLU A 528 1.24 -15.51 4.82
N GLN A 529 1.15 -16.00 3.58
CA GLN A 529 1.85 -15.44 2.43
C GLN A 529 0.85 -14.98 1.38
N PRO A 530 0.88 -13.68 0.96
CA PRO A 530 0.09 -13.20 -0.16
C PRO A 530 0.34 -14.00 -1.44
N VAL A 531 -0.73 -14.24 -2.21
CA VAL A 531 -0.60 -14.87 -3.52
C VAL A 531 -0.12 -13.84 -4.54
N GLU A 532 0.97 -14.17 -5.23
CA GLU A 532 1.67 -13.30 -6.16
C GLU A 532 1.89 -13.98 -7.51
N TYR A 533 1.90 -13.19 -8.57
CA TYR A 533 2.43 -13.59 -9.87
C TYR A 533 3.90 -13.20 -9.96
N ARG A 534 4.75 -14.17 -10.31
CA ARG A 534 6.19 -14.00 -10.40
C ARG A 534 6.67 -14.20 -11.83
N PHE A 535 7.45 -13.27 -12.34
CA PHE A 535 8.04 -13.35 -13.67
C PHE A 535 9.44 -12.72 -13.71
N ALA A 536 10.18 -13.06 -14.76
CA ALA A 536 11.48 -12.45 -15.01
C ALA A 536 11.35 -11.29 -16.02
N ASP A 537 11.70 -10.09 -15.60
CA ASP A 537 11.90 -8.95 -16.48
C ASP A 537 13.35 -8.90 -16.96
N LYS A 538 13.57 -8.55 -18.23
CA LYS A 538 14.91 -8.54 -18.84
C LYS A 538 15.84 -7.48 -18.24
N THR A 539 15.29 -6.40 -17.70
CA THR A 539 16.04 -5.27 -17.15
C THR A 539 16.13 -5.33 -15.63
N PHE A 540 15.03 -5.72 -14.97
CA PHE A 540 14.90 -5.64 -13.53
C PHE A 540 15.03 -7.00 -12.83
N GLY A 541 15.13 -8.11 -13.58
CA GLY A 541 15.21 -9.45 -13.02
C GLY A 541 13.87 -10.00 -12.55
N GLU A 542 13.83 -10.65 -11.39
CA GLU A 542 12.58 -11.20 -10.84
C GLU A 542 11.68 -10.08 -10.32
N ILE A 543 10.44 -10.08 -10.81
CA ILE A 543 9.38 -9.17 -10.36
C ILE A 543 8.22 -9.98 -9.82
N ARG A 544 7.63 -9.49 -8.74
CA ARG A 544 6.45 -10.07 -8.08
C ARG A 544 5.33 -9.05 -8.02
N ARG A 545 4.11 -9.47 -8.34
CA ARG A 545 2.91 -8.65 -8.29
C ARG A 545 1.77 -9.39 -7.63
N ALA A 546 1.00 -8.68 -6.81
CA ALA A 546 -0.18 -9.26 -6.18
C ALA A 546 -1.20 -9.73 -7.22
N LEU A 547 -1.85 -10.88 -6.97
CA LEU A 547 -2.96 -11.37 -7.77
C LEU A 547 -4.12 -10.38 -7.73
N LYS A 548 -4.68 -10.05 -8.90
CA LYS A 548 -5.77 -9.09 -9.08
C LYS A 548 -6.97 -9.72 -9.75
N VAL A 549 -8.17 -9.30 -9.38
CA VAL A 549 -9.42 -9.57 -10.10
C VAL A 549 -9.69 -8.39 -11.02
N ALA A 550 -9.94 -8.66 -12.32
CA ALA A 550 -10.26 -7.65 -13.31
C ALA A 550 -11.51 -8.04 -14.12
N PRO A 551 -12.27 -7.09 -14.68
CA PRO A 551 -13.37 -7.41 -15.61
C PRO A 551 -12.84 -8.12 -16.85
N ALA A 552 -13.65 -8.97 -17.50
CA ALA A 552 -13.26 -9.68 -18.71
C ALA A 552 -12.80 -8.73 -19.83
N VAL A 553 -13.40 -7.55 -19.92
CA VAL A 553 -12.96 -6.45 -20.79
C VAL A 553 -13.01 -5.12 -20.05
N THR A 554 -12.13 -4.21 -20.45
CA THR A 554 -12.10 -2.83 -19.99
C THR A 554 -12.03 -1.87 -21.17
N LEU A 555 -12.57 -0.67 -20.99
CA LEU A 555 -12.70 0.31 -22.05
C LEU A 555 -12.03 1.62 -21.67
N THR A 556 -11.27 2.19 -22.60
CA THR A 556 -10.70 3.54 -22.49
C THR A 556 -11.28 4.43 -23.58
N VAL A 557 -11.89 5.55 -23.18
CA VAL A 557 -12.50 6.51 -24.13
C VAL A 557 -11.56 7.69 -24.31
N THR A 558 -11.23 8.00 -25.55
CA THR A 558 -10.36 9.13 -25.91
C THR A 558 -11.04 10.01 -26.97
N PRO A 559 -11.08 11.33 -26.75
CA PRO A 559 -10.58 12.08 -25.58
C PRO A 559 -11.49 11.93 -24.36
N ALA A 560 -10.95 12.08 -23.15
CA ALA A 560 -11.74 12.06 -21.90
C ALA A 560 -12.64 13.30 -21.76
N LEU A 561 -12.25 14.42 -22.40
CA LEU A 561 -13.02 15.66 -22.50
C LEU A 561 -13.11 16.11 -23.94
N LEU A 562 -14.33 16.31 -24.44
CA LEU A 562 -14.66 16.95 -25.70
C LEU A 562 -15.15 18.38 -25.43
N VAL A 563 -14.55 19.34 -26.10
CA VAL A 563 -15.02 20.72 -26.13
C VAL A 563 -15.51 21.03 -27.54
N ILE A 564 -16.78 21.40 -27.65
CA ILE A 564 -17.42 21.68 -28.95
C ILE A 564 -18.02 23.10 -28.89
N PRO A 565 -17.61 24.03 -29.76
CA PRO A 565 -18.31 25.32 -29.88
C PRO A 565 -19.79 25.13 -30.23
N ALA A 566 -20.67 25.92 -29.65
CA ALA A 566 -22.10 25.85 -29.91
C ALA A 566 -22.43 26.23 -31.36
N GLY A 567 -21.68 27.17 -31.96
CA GLY A 567 -21.69 27.43 -33.38
C GLY A 567 -20.94 26.36 -34.20
N PRO A 568 -21.14 26.33 -35.55
CA PRO A 568 -20.32 25.52 -36.42
C PRO A 568 -18.85 25.99 -36.35
N ASP A 569 -17.90 25.05 -36.52
CA ASP A 569 -16.49 25.41 -36.74
C ASP A 569 -16.33 26.17 -38.07
N ALA A 570 -15.13 26.67 -38.36
CA ALA A 570 -14.83 27.42 -39.58
C ALA A 570 -15.25 26.71 -40.89
N ASN A 571 -15.49 25.37 -40.82
CA ASN A 571 -15.90 24.53 -41.94
C ASN A 571 -17.38 24.10 -41.85
N GLY A 572 -18.16 24.61 -40.89
CA GLY A 572 -19.56 24.26 -40.68
C GLY A 572 -19.76 22.88 -39.98
N ASN A 573 -18.72 22.29 -39.46
CA ASN A 573 -18.73 20.90 -38.93
C ASN A 573 -18.73 20.89 -37.37
N ARG A 574 -19.70 20.19 -36.79
CA ARG A 574 -19.78 19.93 -35.32
C ARG A 574 -19.47 18.47 -34.97
N THR A 575 -19.16 17.65 -35.97
CA THR A 575 -18.83 16.25 -35.76
C THR A 575 -17.47 16.11 -35.10
N ARG A 576 -17.37 15.25 -34.11
CA ARG A 576 -16.12 14.93 -33.42
C ARG A 576 -15.91 13.42 -33.40
N GLU A 577 -14.65 13.02 -33.37
CA GLU A 577 -14.26 11.62 -33.29
C GLU A 577 -14.02 11.22 -31.84
N VAL A 578 -14.55 10.05 -31.44
CA VAL A 578 -14.36 9.43 -30.15
C VAL A 578 -13.82 8.02 -30.40
N SER A 579 -12.64 7.75 -29.88
CA SER A 579 -12.02 6.41 -29.92
C SER A 579 -12.34 5.66 -28.64
N VAL A 580 -12.82 4.43 -28.76
CA VAL A 580 -13.01 3.53 -27.64
C VAL A 580 -12.03 2.35 -27.81
N GLU A 581 -10.96 2.36 -27.04
CA GLU A 581 -10.04 1.22 -26.94
C GLU A 581 -10.64 0.20 -25.98
N VAL A 582 -10.69 -1.06 -26.38
CA VAL A 582 -11.10 -2.19 -25.56
C VAL A 582 -9.91 -3.10 -25.32
N THR A 583 -9.66 -3.43 -24.07
CA THR A 583 -8.64 -4.40 -23.66
C THR A 583 -9.32 -5.68 -23.18
N GLY A 584 -8.95 -6.83 -23.76
CA GLY A 584 -9.38 -8.15 -23.32
C GLY A 584 -8.52 -8.62 -22.14
N ASN A 585 -9.13 -8.79 -20.96
CA ASN A 585 -8.42 -9.24 -19.74
C ASN A 585 -8.61 -10.75 -19.49
N ALA A 586 -9.59 -11.37 -20.12
CA ALA A 586 -9.82 -12.82 -20.02
C ALA A 586 -8.72 -13.61 -20.76
N ARG A 587 -8.40 -14.79 -20.24
CA ARG A 587 -7.47 -15.74 -20.89
C ARG A 587 -8.17 -16.60 -21.95
N ARG A 588 -9.49 -16.77 -21.82
CA ARG A 588 -10.32 -17.44 -22.84
C ARG A 588 -10.58 -16.50 -24.01
N ALA A 589 -10.90 -17.07 -25.14
CA ALA A 589 -11.41 -16.31 -26.28
C ALA A 589 -12.72 -15.61 -25.91
N ILE A 590 -12.87 -14.36 -26.30
CA ILE A 590 -14.08 -13.56 -26.09
C ILE A 590 -14.48 -12.85 -27.37
N ASN A 591 -15.81 -12.83 -27.61
CA ASN A 591 -16.43 -12.15 -28.75
C ASN A 591 -17.48 -11.16 -28.24
N GLY A 592 -17.64 -10.04 -28.96
CA GLY A 592 -18.62 -9.04 -28.54
C GLY A 592 -18.74 -7.87 -29.49
N ARG A 593 -19.33 -6.79 -29.00
CA ARG A 593 -19.47 -5.52 -29.73
C ARG A 593 -19.30 -4.35 -28.78
N VAL A 594 -18.88 -3.20 -29.35
CA VAL A 594 -18.78 -1.93 -28.63
C VAL A 594 -19.89 -1.01 -29.07
N SER A 595 -20.43 -0.27 -28.13
CA SER A 595 -21.41 0.80 -28.38
C SER A 595 -20.97 2.08 -27.64
N LEU A 596 -21.40 3.23 -28.17
CA LEU A 596 -21.29 4.53 -27.53
C LEU A 596 -22.68 5.11 -27.42
N ALA A 597 -23.16 5.25 -26.20
CA ALA A 597 -24.45 5.90 -25.93
C ALA A 597 -24.28 7.41 -25.84
N ALA A 598 -25.19 8.14 -26.45
CA ALA A 598 -25.25 9.59 -26.41
C ALA A 598 -26.66 10.06 -25.98
N PRO A 599 -26.82 11.28 -25.49
CA PRO A 599 -28.12 11.83 -25.15
C PRO A 599 -29.07 11.89 -26.37
N PRO A 600 -30.40 12.01 -26.14
CA PRO A 600 -31.37 12.08 -27.22
C PRO A 600 -31.05 13.22 -28.22
N GLY A 601 -31.27 12.95 -29.53
CA GLY A 601 -31.03 13.91 -30.60
C GLY A 601 -29.60 13.96 -31.14
N TRP A 602 -28.63 13.27 -30.49
CA TRP A 602 -27.30 13.15 -31.03
C TRP A 602 -27.23 12.10 -32.15
N LYS A 603 -26.42 12.37 -33.16
CA LYS A 603 -26.09 11.36 -34.18
C LYS A 603 -24.77 10.68 -33.80
N VAL A 604 -24.80 9.34 -33.75
CA VAL A 604 -23.61 8.50 -33.48
C VAL A 604 -23.43 7.55 -34.65
N GLU A 605 -22.33 7.70 -35.36
CA GLU A 605 -21.90 6.76 -36.43
C GLU A 605 -20.85 5.83 -35.82
N ALA A 606 -21.16 4.55 -35.80
CA ALA A 606 -20.33 3.53 -35.16
C ALA A 606 -19.54 2.72 -36.18
N ASP A 607 -18.34 2.27 -35.78
CA ASP A 607 -17.60 1.21 -36.46
C ASP A 607 -18.30 -0.13 -36.19
N PRO A 608 -18.83 -0.81 -37.23
CA PRO A 608 -19.67 -2.01 -37.07
C PRO A 608 -18.86 -3.28 -36.77
N ARG A 609 -17.53 -3.24 -36.79
CA ARG A 609 -16.69 -4.43 -36.61
C ARG A 609 -16.89 -5.05 -35.24
N PRO A 610 -17.04 -6.39 -35.12
CA PRO A 610 -17.15 -7.05 -33.84
C PRO A 610 -15.83 -7.00 -33.05
N LEU A 611 -15.91 -7.19 -31.75
CA LEU A 611 -14.77 -7.53 -30.93
C LEU A 611 -14.44 -9.01 -31.06
N ALA A 612 -13.15 -9.34 -31.15
CA ALA A 612 -12.65 -10.70 -31.02
C ALA A 612 -11.27 -10.65 -30.36
N PHE A 613 -11.13 -11.32 -29.24
CA PHE A 613 -9.86 -11.48 -28.54
C PHE A 613 -9.57 -12.96 -28.35
N THR A 614 -8.34 -13.36 -28.55
CA THR A 614 -7.88 -14.75 -28.40
C THR A 614 -6.92 -14.91 -27.22
N ARG A 615 -6.35 -13.82 -26.72
CA ARG A 615 -5.35 -13.80 -25.67
C ARG A 615 -5.60 -12.65 -24.69
N GLN A 616 -5.22 -12.88 -23.45
CA GLN A 616 -5.19 -11.83 -22.43
C GLN A 616 -4.26 -10.68 -22.85
N GLY A 617 -4.68 -9.44 -22.61
CA GLY A 617 -3.94 -8.23 -22.92
C GLY A 617 -4.08 -7.74 -24.37
N GLU A 618 -4.82 -8.44 -25.24
CA GLU A 618 -5.12 -7.94 -26.58
C GLU A 618 -5.95 -6.66 -26.51
N LYS A 619 -5.65 -5.72 -27.42
CA LYS A 619 -6.32 -4.43 -27.52
C LYS A 619 -6.87 -4.20 -28.91
N THR A 620 -8.03 -3.54 -28.99
CA THR A 620 -8.58 -3.06 -30.24
C THR A 620 -9.30 -1.73 -30.02
N ALA A 621 -9.30 -0.87 -31.02
CA ALA A 621 -10.00 0.42 -30.96
C ALA A 621 -11.18 0.43 -31.93
N ARG A 622 -12.24 1.13 -31.53
CA ARG A 622 -13.41 1.46 -32.37
C ARG A 622 -13.58 2.97 -32.42
N LEU A 623 -13.75 3.48 -33.63
CA LEU A 623 -13.94 4.90 -33.85
C LEU A 623 -15.45 5.21 -33.98
N PHE A 624 -15.89 6.20 -33.25
CA PHE A 624 -17.25 6.74 -33.34
C PHE A 624 -17.19 8.19 -33.79
N ARG A 625 -18.10 8.59 -34.67
CA ARG A 625 -18.33 9.97 -35.03
C ARG A 625 -19.60 10.46 -34.37
N VAL A 626 -19.49 11.51 -33.58
CA VAL A 626 -20.59 12.04 -32.78
C VAL A 626 -20.89 13.46 -33.21
N THR A 627 -22.16 13.74 -33.46
CA THR A 627 -22.65 15.05 -33.89
C THR A 627 -23.78 15.50 -32.94
N PRO A 628 -23.61 16.59 -32.21
CA PRO A 628 -24.66 17.14 -31.36
C PRO A 628 -25.81 17.74 -32.21
N PRO A 629 -27.04 17.75 -31.71
CA PRO A 629 -28.14 18.41 -32.38
C PRO A 629 -27.91 19.92 -32.49
N ALA A 630 -28.55 20.55 -33.51
CA ALA A 630 -28.48 21.99 -33.69
C ALA A 630 -29.00 22.71 -32.42
N GLY A 631 -28.31 23.79 -32.02
CA GLY A 631 -28.70 24.58 -30.83
C GLY A 631 -28.38 23.91 -29.48
N ALA A 632 -27.81 22.71 -29.44
CA ALA A 632 -27.41 22.12 -28.15
C ALA A 632 -26.32 22.92 -27.47
N SER A 633 -26.47 23.10 -26.16
CA SER A 633 -25.47 23.73 -25.27
C SER A 633 -25.52 23.03 -23.90
N GLY A 634 -24.45 23.10 -23.14
CA GLY A 634 -24.34 22.51 -21.79
C GLY A 634 -23.36 21.37 -21.67
N ASN A 635 -23.55 20.59 -20.64
CA ASN A 635 -22.66 19.48 -20.27
C ASN A 635 -23.33 18.14 -20.52
N PHE A 636 -22.65 17.25 -21.21
CA PHE A 636 -23.15 15.92 -21.56
C PHE A 636 -22.09 14.85 -21.29
N ASP A 637 -22.52 13.61 -21.12
CA ASP A 637 -21.64 12.44 -21.07
C ASP A 637 -21.98 11.51 -22.23
N LEU A 638 -20.97 10.98 -22.91
CA LEU A 638 -21.10 9.88 -23.86
C LEU A 638 -20.50 8.64 -23.22
N GLU A 639 -21.30 7.60 -23.05
CA GLU A 639 -20.92 6.39 -22.34
C GLU A 639 -20.60 5.24 -23.28
N ALA A 640 -19.38 4.69 -23.19
CA ALA A 640 -19.01 3.51 -23.92
C ALA A 640 -19.36 2.23 -23.14
N ALA A 641 -19.81 1.22 -23.87
CA ALA A 641 -20.02 -0.10 -23.31
C ALA A 641 -19.59 -1.19 -24.29
N ALA A 642 -19.08 -2.29 -23.78
CA ALA A 642 -18.88 -3.52 -24.51
C ALA A 642 -19.89 -4.59 -24.05
N GLU A 643 -20.53 -5.24 -24.98
CA GLU A 643 -21.33 -6.44 -24.73
C GLU A 643 -20.50 -7.65 -25.13
N VAL A 644 -20.17 -8.51 -24.18
CA VAL A 644 -19.35 -9.70 -24.34
C VAL A 644 -20.03 -10.84 -23.63
N ASP A 645 -20.29 -11.93 -24.35
CA ASP A 645 -20.93 -13.15 -23.82
C ASP A 645 -22.26 -12.85 -23.05
N GLY A 646 -23.05 -11.90 -23.55
CA GLY A 646 -24.33 -11.50 -22.96
C GLY A 646 -24.19 -10.57 -21.74
N ARG A 647 -22.99 -10.15 -21.39
CA ARG A 647 -22.71 -9.24 -20.27
C ARG A 647 -22.28 -7.87 -20.79
N ARG A 648 -22.66 -6.83 -20.05
CA ARG A 648 -22.30 -5.44 -20.34
C ARG A 648 -21.16 -4.97 -19.44
N PHE A 649 -20.12 -4.41 -20.06
CA PHE A 649 -18.97 -3.80 -19.42
C PHE A 649 -18.91 -2.34 -19.86
N ASN A 650 -18.82 -1.42 -18.90
CA ASN A 650 -18.78 0.01 -19.15
C ASN A 650 -17.72 0.72 -18.28
N THR A 651 -16.71 -0.01 -17.89
CA THR A 651 -15.66 0.47 -16.99
C THR A 651 -14.29 0.30 -17.64
N GLY A 652 -13.46 1.29 -17.51
CA GLY A 652 -12.05 1.23 -17.84
C GLY A 652 -11.18 1.34 -16.59
N TYR A 653 -9.89 1.10 -16.73
CA TYR A 653 -8.92 1.42 -15.70
C TYR A 653 -7.74 2.21 -16.26
N GLN A 654 -7.17 3.04 -15.42
CA GLN A 654 -5.85 3.59 -15.60
C GLN A 654 -4.87 2.76 -14.75
N ALA A 655 -3.84 2.23 -15.39
CA ALA A 655 -2.76 1.56 -14.67
C ALA A 655 -1.79 2.62 -14.15
N ILE A 656 -1.59 2.64 -12.83
CA ILE A 656 -0.57 3.44 -12.15
C ILE A 656 0.61 2.53 -11.90
N SER A 657 1.71 2.77 -12.61
CA SER A 657 2.86 1.88 -12.60
C SER A 657 4.16 2.64 -12.84
N TYR A 658 5.08 2.52 -11.89
CA TYR A 658 6.44 3.04 -11.96
C TYR A 658 7.42 1.97 -11.47
N PRO A 659 8.71 2.02 -11.85
CA PRO A 659 9.68 1.00 -11.45
C PRO A 659 9.86 0.85 -9.94
N HIS A 660 9.49 1.84 -9.15
CA HIS A 660 9.70 1.89 -7.70
C HIS A 660 8.42 1.66 -6.87
N ILE A 661 7.27 1.42 -7.51
CA ILE A 661 5.99 1.15 -6.84
C ILE A 661 5.30 -0.09 -7.42
N GLN A 662 4.38 -0.69 -6.65
CA GLN A 662 3.50 -1.74 -7.16
C GLN A 662 2.52 -1.16 -8.19
N THR A 663 2.15 -1.98 -9.18
CA THR A 663 1.14 -1.57 -10.17
C THR A 663 -0.25 -1.62 -9.56
N HIS A 664 -1.00 -0.53 -9.68
CA HIS A 664 -2.40 -0.43 -9.28
C HIS A 664 -3.30 -0.08 -10.45
N PHE A 665 -4.54 -0.55 -10.40
CA PHE A 665 -5.57 -0.20 -11.37
C PHE A 665 -6.61 0.71 -10.71
N VAL A 666 -6.79 1.89 -11.28
CA VAL A 666 -7.82 2.84 -10.86
C VAL A 666 -8.96 2.77 -11.86
N TYR A 667 -10.08 2.20 -11.45
CA TYR A 667 -11.23 1.99 -12.32
C TYR A 667 -12.09 3.26 -12.40
N ARG A 668 -12.60 3.53 -13.59
CA ARG A 668 -13.48 4.67 -13.87
C ARG A 668 -14.53 4.27 -14.91
N PRO A 669 -15.73 4.91 -14.89
CA PRO A 669 -16.69 4.73 -15.97
C PRO A 669 -16.06 5.07 -17.32
N ALA A 670 -16.32 4.24 -18.33
CA ALA A 670 -15.83 4.42 -19.69
C ALA A 670 -16.68 5.50 -20.40
N ARG A 671 -16.35 6.76 -20.17
CA ARG A 671 -17.10 7.91 -20.72
C ARG A 671 -16.18 9.02 -21.19
N THR A 672 -16.67 9.82 -22.14
CA THR A 672 -16.12 11.14 -22.44
C THR A 672 -17.12 12.22 -22.02
N ARG A 673 -16.62 13.23 -21.31
CA ARG A 673 -17.42 14.41 -20.96
C ARG A 673 -17.43 15.36 -22.15
N VAL A 674 -18.59 15.92 -22.47
CA VAL A 674 -18.72 16.88 -23.54
C VAL A 674 -19.16 18.23 -22.97
N ARG A 675 -18.46 19.27 -23.37
CA ARG A 675 -18.78 20.69 -23.06
C ARG A 675 -19.14 21.39 -24.33
N LEU A 676 -20.45 21.77 -24.46
CA LEU A 676 -20.94 22.58 -25.54
C LEU A 676 -21.25 23.97 -25.00
N PHE A 677 -20.56 24.98 -25.50
CA PHE A 677 -20.80 26.36 -25.10
C PHE A 677 -20.49 27.33 -26.24
N ASP A 678 -21.09 28.50 -26.19
CA ASP A 678 -20.79 29.55 -27.17
C ASP A 678 -19.42 30.16 -26.86
N VAL A 679 -18.50 29.99 -27.80
CA VAL A 679 -17.15 30.53 -27.74
C VAL A 679 -16.71 31.00 -29.10
N GLN A 680 -16.16 32.20 -29.14
CA GLN A 680 -15.57 32.78 -30.35
C GLN A 680 -14.04 32.74 -30.22
N VAL A 681 -13.39 32.12 -31.20
CA VAL A 681 -11.95 32.07 -31.29
C VAL A 681 -11.49 32.97 -32.43
N ALA A 682 -10.50 33.81 -32.19
CA ALA A 682 -9.91 34.65 -33.22
C ALA A 682 -9.39 33.82 -34.39
N GLN A 683 -9.73 34.22 -35.63
CA GLN A 683 -9.23 33.48 -36.80
C GLN A 683 -7.69 33.57 -36.90
N GLY A 684 -7.07 32.44 -37.19
CA GLY A 684 -5.61 32.36 -37.37
C GLY A 684 -4.82 32.50 -36.07
N LEU A 685 -5.48 32.35 -34.90
CA LEU A 685 -4.81 32.40 -33.61
C LEU A 685 -3.79 31.24 -33.52
N LYS A 686 -2.52 31.59 -33.25
CA LYS A 686 -1.44 30.67 -33.00
C LYS A 686 -1.01 30.78 -31.54
N VAL A 687 -0.90 29.64 -30.87
CA VAL A 687 -0.56 29.58 -29.45
C VAL A 687 0.68 28.70 -29.28
N GLY A 688 1.73 29.25 -28.67
CA GLY A 688 2.83 28.49 -28.11
C GLY A 688 2.43 28.03 -26.70
N TYR A 689 2.51 26.76 -26.43
CA TYR A 689 2.08 26.16 -25.15
C TYR A 689 3.21 25.44 -24.44
N ILE A 690 3.48 25.81 -23.21
CA ILE A 690 4.44 25.11 -22.35
C ILE A 690 3.65 24.12 -21.50
N MET A 691 4.00 22.83 -21.61
CA MET A 691 3.30 21.75 -20.90
C MET A 691 3.54 21.84 -19.39
N GLY A 692 2.44 21.75 -18.61
CA GLY A 692 2.47 21.42 -17.21
C GLY A 692 2.21 19.93 -16.96
N SER A 693 2.28 19.49 -15.70
CA SER A 693 1.94 18.12 -15.30
C SER A 693 0.43 17.86 -15.48
N GLY A 694 0.08 16.76 -16.14
CA GLY A 694 -1.33 16.35 -16.34
C GLY A 694 -2.17 17.31 -17.15
N ASP A 695 -1.58 18.10 -18.01
CA ASP A 695 -2.19 19.22 -18.70
C ASP A 695 -2.80 18.81 -20.06
N ASP A 696 -4.11 19.04 -20.22
CA ASP A 696 -4.87 18.82 -21.45
C ASP A 696 -5.06 20.11 -22.29
N GLY A 697 -4.47 21.24 -21.88
CA GLY A 697 -4.64 22.54 -22.50
C GLY A 697 -4.44 22.57 -24.01
N PRO A 698 -3.33 22.05 -24.55
CA PRO A 698 -3.10 22.04 -26.01
C PRO A 698 -4.22 21.32 -26.77
N ARG A 699 -4.66 20.17 -26.28
CA ARG A 699 -5.71 19.38 -26.91
C ARG A 699 -7.06 20.09 -26.88
N ILE A 700 -7.38 20.75 -25.77
CA ILE A 700 -8.60 21.54 -25.66
C ILE A 700 -8.58 22.72 -26.62
N LEU A 701 -7.47 23.46 -26.71
CA LEU A 701 -7.31 24.57 -27.65
C LEU A 701 -7.41 24.11 -29.11
N GLN A 702 -6.82 22.96 -29.44
CA GLN A 702 -6.95 22.36 -30.78
C GLN A 702 -8.39 21.99 -31.11
N GLN A 703 -9.17 21.47 -30.14
CA GLN A 703 -10.60 21.19 -30.33
C GLN A 703 -11.44 22.45 -30.58
N LEU A 704 -10.99 23.62 -30.12
CA LEU A 704 -11.56 24.92 -30.39
C LEU A 704 -11.11 25.51 -31.73
N GLY A 705 -10.24 24.85 -32.48
CA GLY A 705 -9.73 25.29 -33.77
C GLY A 705 -8.50 26.20 -33.69
N VAL A 706 -7.83 26.26 -32.55
CA VAL A 706 -6.58 27.03 -32.37
C VAL A 706 -5.40 26.24 -32.92
N ASP A 707 -4.51 26.90 -33.65
CA ASP A 707 -3.21 26.34 -34.05
C ASP A 707 -2.24 26.37 -32.85
N VAL A 708 -2.01 25.20 -32.24
CA VAL A 708 -1.22 25.06 -31.00
C VAL A 708 0.08 24.36 -31.28
N LYS A 709 1.20 25.05 -31.01
CA LYS A 709 2.53 24.46 -30.96
C LYS A 709 2.95 24.23 -29.50
N VAL A 710 3.21 22.97 -29.11
CA VAL A 710 3.83 22.69 -27.83
C VAL A 710 5.33 23.07 -27.91
N ILE A 711 5.76 23.89 -26.97
CA ILE A 711 7.12 24.46 -26.90
C ILE A 711 7.90 23.72 -25.82
N GLY A 712 9.01 23.13 -26.19
CA GLY A 712 9.96 22.53 -25.25
C GLY A 712 10.92 23.54 -24.62
N PRO A 713 11.64 23.17 -23.54
CA PRO A 713 12.58 24.08 -22.86
C PRO A 713 13.66 24.66 -23.79
N ALA A 714 14.11 23.90 -24.76
CA ALA A 714 15.12 24.34 -25.75
C ALA A 714 14.58 25.36 -26.76
N GLU A 715 13.28 25.55 -26.87
CA GLU A 715 12.65 26.49 -27.83
C GLU A 715 12.22 27.78 -27.15
N ILE A 716 12.43 27.91 -25.82
CA ILE A 716 12.09 29.12 -25.05
C ILE A 716 13.27 30.10 -25.02
N ALA A 717 14.48 29.64 -25.33
CA ALA A 717 15.71 30.42 -25.29
C ALA A 717 15.86 31.32 -26.52
#